data_2ae600f9b09b4ee668c7139dfb3fac75
#
_entry.id   2ae600f9b09b4ee668c7139dfb3fac75
#
_cell.length_a   1.000
_cell.length_b   1.000
_cell.length_c   1.000
_cell.angle_alpha   90.00
_cell.angle_beta   90.00
_cell.angle_gamma   90.00
#
_symmetry.space_group_name_H-M   'P 1'
#
loop_
_entity.id
_entity.type
_entity.pdbx_description
1 polymer ?
#
loop_
_entity_poly.entity_id
_entity_poly.type
_entity_poly.pdbx_seq_one_letter_code
_entity_poly.pdbx_strand_id
1 'polypeptide(L)'
;MESQHLLADSADATRRDYGCWSGRELRDPTRRAFPVKCRSSSVSGQADEELYIQQAVVFIEDAIQYRSINHRVDASSLRLYRWYYSRICQWGLGLTIAVVLLLAFVERPSSLSVTSDSRYRSPPWEPPCGFTESIEIVCLLIFTLDLAIKSYLIGWDEFKKNKWLMSYTMVISISIIDWVLSISMVCDEKLRVRRLIRPFFLLQNSSLMKKTLKCIKRTLPEIASVILLLALHLCLFTMIGMLLFPKTEDPLKNQEWKVYFRNLPTSLTSLLVLLTTANNPDVMIPAYSQNRGYAIFFISFSVMGTYCMMNLLTAIIYNQFRGYLLMSVQTSINRRRLGIRAAFQVLRSHDAENAAGERVPIDAVLQVMSRIQMQSYYREAITSETRQYQTEGFMNREQFKQIFDELDKDRINEHPPAPQYNSVVLQKLQVIFSHSYFTVFGNAVALAHVVCICTVLVLNSDKSTGERDNLYMEIINMCFIIYYLSEMCVKIFALSWKGYLSYRNNIFDGFLTILLLVLQITIYVIYRLPHSHVDPSSDGVFSLWEMVRFVNVLVVFRFLRIIPDIKLMALVASTLLDLVKNLRAFAGILVVVYYIFAVFGIWLFEGAIKPPPDMSVPYNTSMENITSNFSTECGTYEQLGYWPNNFDDFAAAIILLYDVMIINNWQAFMDAYTRYTTEWSKVYFVCWWFTSSVMWVNLFVALILENFTYKWDRSHSCSVTDVERIRYETSVQLMFKEQVKEPTEEELLCQLQQHRHLHLHWGHT
;
A
#
# COMPACT_ATOMS: atom_id res chain seq x y z
N MET A 1 31.26 -1.09 15.11
CA MET A 1 31.55 -2.39 15.75
C MET A 1 30.32 -2.97 16.46
N GLU A 2 29.46 -2.17 17.09
CA GLU A 2 28.22 -2.65 17.72
C GLU A 2 27.16 -3.18 16.73
N SER A 3 27.11 -2.66 15.51
CA SER A 3 26.19 -3.15 14.47
C SER A 3 26.50 -4.57 13.98
N GLN A 4 27.74 -5.05 14.13
CA GLN A 4 28.08 -6.43 13.80
C GLN A 4 27.65 -7.42 14.90
N HIS A 5 27.58 -6.98 16.15
CA HIS A 5 27.11 -7.82 17.27
C HIS A 5 25.60 -8.08 17.21
N LEU A 6 24.80 -7.06 16.81
CA LEU A 6 23.35 -7.19 16.62
C LEU A 6 22.99 -8.10 15.42
N LEU A 7 23.83 -8.13 14.39
CA LEU A 7 23.69 -9.05 13.26
C LEU A 7 24.03 -10.50 13.63
N ALA A 8 24.96 -10.71 14.54
CA ALA A 8 25.31 -12.05 15.05
C ALA A 8 24.19 -12.65 15.91
N ASP A 9 23.59 -11.87 16.80
CA ASP A 9 22.46 -12.31 17.63
C ASP A 9 21.18 -12.57 16.80
N SER A 10 20.96 -11.84 15.69
CA SER A 10 19.85 -12.11 14.80
C SER A 10 20.04 -13.39 13.96
N ALA A 11 21.28 -13.75 13.65
CA ALA A 11 21.62 -15.00 12.96
C ALA A 11 21.44 -16.22 13.88
N ASP A 12 21.73 -16.08 15.17
CA ASP A 12 21.53 -17.15 16.16
C ASP A 12 20.03 -17.37 16.49
N ALA A 13 19.21 -16.33 16.44
CA ALA A 13 17.76 -16.47 16.63
C ALA A 13 17.08 -17.19 15.44
N THR A 14 17.60 -17.03 14.22
CA THR A 14 17.16 -17.81 13.04
C THR A 14 17.65 -19.25 13.09
N ARG A 15 18.81 -19.50 13.69
CA ARG A 15 19.36 -20.83 13.86
C ARG A 15 18.55 -21.68 14.84
N ARG A 16 17.90 -21.07 15.85
CA ARG A 16 17.03 -21.79 16.80
C ARG A 16 15.70 -22.25 16.22
N ASP A 17 15.19 -21.58 15.18
CA ASP A 17 13.94 -22.01 14.50
C ASP A 17 14.17 -23.09 13.42
N TYR A 18 15.42 -23.35 13.01
CA TYR A 18 15.78 -24.32 11.95
C TYR A 18 16.88 -25.32 12.35
N GLY A 19 17.07 -25.54 13.63
CA GLY A 19 18.02 -26.53 14.13
C GLY A 19 17.61 -27.94 13.73
N CYS A 20 18.33 -28.54 12.81
CA CYS A 20 18.34 -30.00 12.62
C CYS A 20 18.86 -30.67 13.89
N TRP A 21 17.97 -31.26 14.67
CA TRP A 21 18.33 -32.11 15.77
C TRP A 21 18.87 -33.42 15.20
N SER A 22 20.18 -33.64 15.34
CA SER A 22 20.79 -34.92 15.07
C SER A 22 20.29 -35.96 16.07
N GLY A 23 19.76 -37.01 15.53
CA GLY A 23 19.46 -38.32 15.99
C GLY A 23 19.45 -38.67 17.49
N ARG A 24 18.27 -39.11 17.94
CA ARG A 24 18.16 -40.30 18.79
C ARG A 24 17.00 -41.14 18.28
N GLU A 25 17.35 -42.36 17.87
CA GLU A 25 16.40 -43.42 17.53
C GLU A 25 15.45 -43.68 18.69
N LEU A 26 14.17 -43.64 18.43
CA LEU A 26 13.14 -44.38 19.15
C LEU A 26 12.38 -45.19 18.15
N ARG A 27 12.73 -46.46 18.03
CA ARG A 27 11.98 -47.48 17.32
C ARG A 27 10.62 -47.64 17.98
N ASP A 28 9.59 -47.40 17.23
CA ASP A 28 8.23 -47.83 17.54
C ASP A 28 7.85 -49.01 16.64
N PRO A 29 7.62 -50.22 17.18
CA PRO A 29 7.49 -51.45 16.38
C PRO A 29 6.05 -51.83 16.07
N THR A 30 5.16 -50.93 15.74
CA THR A 30 3.76 -51.29 15.35
C THR A 30 3.23 -50.50 14.19
N ARG A 31 3.75 -50.73 12.99
CA ARG A 31 2.97 -50.47 11.75
C ARG A 31 3.03 -51.70 10.84
N ARG A 32 1.93 -52.45 10.81
CA ARG A 32 1.70 -53.51 9.82
C ARG A 32 1.73 -52.92 8.43
N ALA A 33 2.66 -53.40 7.62
CA ALA A 33 2.73 -53.14 6.18
C ALA A 33 1.58 -53.87 5.50
N PHE A 34 0.71 -53.18 4.79
CA PHE A 34 -0.19 -53.78 3.83
C PHE A 34 0.59 -54.00 2.52
N PRO A 35 0.56 -55.20 1.92
CA PRO A 35 1.22 -55.44 0.65
C PRO A 35 0.42 -54.78 -0.48
N VAL A 36 1.01 -53.78 -1.12
CA VAL A 36 0.51 -53.24 -2.39
C VAL A 36 0.85 -54.25 -3.48
N LYS A 37 -0.19 -54.87 -4.02
CA LYS A 37 -0.13 -55.77 -5.14
C LYS A 37 0.32 -55.02 -6.40
N CYS A 38 1.54 -55.27 -6.86
CA CYS A 38 2.01 -54.84 -8.17
C CYS A 38 1.12 -55.45 -9.25
N ARG A 39 0.42 -54.59 -9.96
CA ARG A 39 -0.26 -54.96 -11.22
C ARG A 39 0.40 -54.15 -12.34
N SER A 40 1.02 -54.92 -13.24
CA SER A 40 1.75 -54.50 -14.43
C SER A 40 0.98 -53.59 -15.36
N SER A 41 1.63 -52.59 -15.92
CA SER A 41 1.73 -52.41 -17.38
C SER A 41 1.91 -50.93 -17.76
N SER A 42 2.45 -50.67 -18.88
CA SER A 42 2.87 -49.43 -19.56
C SER A 42 1.98 -48.19 -19.46
N VAL A 43 0.76 -48.28 -18.99
CA VAL A 43 -0.16 -47.15 -18.75
C VAL A 43 0.13 -46.44 -17.42
N SER A 44 0.72 -47.13 -16.42
CA SER A 44 1.05 -46.50 -15.14
C SER A 44 2.29 -45.60 -15.25
N GLY A 45 3.25 -45.94 -16.09
CA GLY A 45 4.48 -45.16 -16.27
C GLY A 45 4.25 -43.77 -16.87
N GLN A 46 3.36 -43.64 -17.87
CA GLN A 46 3.00 -42.33 -18.45
C GLN A 46 2.23 -41.43 -17.47
N ALA A 47 1.38 -42.02 -16.62
CA ALA A 47 0.62 -41.26 -15.62
C ALA A 47 1.53 -40.74 -14.49
N ASP A 48 2.54 -41.52 -14.13
CA ASP A 48 3.52 -41.14 -13.12
C ASP A 48 4.46 -40.04 -13.65
N GLU A 49 4.90 -40.12 -14.91
CA GLU A 49 5.73 -39.13 -15.59
C GLU A 49 4.99 -37.77 -15.67
N GLU A 50 3.73 -37.78 -16.08
CA GLU A 50 2.92 -36.57 -16.14
C GLU A 50 2.74 -35.92 -14.74
N LEU A 51 2.64 -36.75 -13.68
CA LEU A 51 2.54 -36.25 -12.30
C LEU A 51 3.85 -35.53 -11.86
N TYR A 52 5.02 -36.11 -12.14
CA TYR A 52 6.31 -35.49 -11.79
C TYR A 52 6.51 -34.16 -12.53
N ILE A 53 6.14 -34.06 -13.79
CA ILE A 53 6.19 -32.81 -14.55
C ILE A 53 5.25 -31.77 -13.94
N GLN A 54 4.03 -32.15 -13.56
CA GLN A 54 3.09 -31.23 -12.90
C GLN A 54 3.60 -30.76 -11.54
N GLN A 55 4.22 -31.62 -10.74
CA GLN A 55 4.85 -31.26 -9.49
C GLN A 55 6.00 -30.27 -9.69
N ALA A 56 6.90 -30.54 -10.65
CA ALA A 56 8.00 -29.64 -10.98
C ALA A 56 7.52 -28.27 -11.45
N VAL A 57 6.48 -28.23 -12.30
CA VAL A 57 5.86 -26.98 -12.74
C VAL A 57 5.36 -26.16 -11.56
N VAL A 58 4.63 -26.78 -10.62
CA VAL A 58 4.07 -26.06 -9.46
C VAL A 58 5.18 -25.58 -8.53
N PHE A 59 6.23 -26.37 -8.28
CA PHE A 59 7.35 -25.95 -7.43
C PHE A 59 8.14 -24.79 -8.04
N ILE A 60 8.29 -24.72 -9.35
CA ILE A 60 8.93 -23.58 -10.01
C ILE A 60 7.99 -22.36 -9.99
N GLU A 61 6.68 -22.52 -10.21
CA GLU A 61 5.71 -21.43 -10.05
C GLU A 61 5.72 -20.87 -8.63
N ASP A 62 5.85 -21.71 -7.60
CA ASP A 62 6.00 -21.29 -6.20
C ASP A 62 7.32 -20.59 -5.95
N ALA A 63 8.43 -21.06 -6.55
CA ALA A 63 9.74 -20.42 -6.49
C ALA A 63 9.70 -19.00 -7.09
N ILE A 64 9.06 -18.84 -8.26
CA ILE A 64 8.91 -17.53 -8.93
C ILE A 64 8.10 -16.55 -8.06
N GLN A 65 7.07 -17.04 -7.37
CA GLN A 65 6.17 -16.21 -6.56
C GLN A 65 6.53 -16.20 -5.06
N TYR A 66 7.67 -16.77 -4.67
CA TYR A 66 8.16 -16.87 -3.28
C TYR A 66 7.17 -17.52 -2.32
N ARG A 67 6.38 -18.47 -2.81
CA ARG A 67 5.42 -19.24 -2.00
C ARG A 67 6.11 -20.36 -1.23
N SER A 68 5.39 -20.93 -0.28
CA SER A 68 5.84 -22.13 0.44
C SER A 68 5.47 -23.37 -0.38
N ILE A 69 6.38 -24.32 -0.46
CA ILE A 69 6.16 -25.61 -1.14
C ILE A 69 5.34 -26.60 -0.30
N ASN A 70 4.98 -26.27 0.95
CA ASN A 70 4.28 -27.15 1.88
C ASN A 70 2.77 -27.27 1.51
N HIS A 71 2.46 -28.01 0.47
CA HIS A 71 1.11 -28.34 0.04
C HIS A 71 1.04 -29.81 -0.42
N ARG A 72 -0.18 -30.33 -0.63
CA ARG A 72 -0.36 -31.66 -1.17
C ARG A 72 0.11 -31.72 -2.62
N VAL A 73 0.74 -32.84 -2.98
CA VAL A 73 1.37 -33.03 -4.30
C VAL A 73 0.64 -34.07 -5.21
N ASP A 74 -0.57 -34.47 -4.81
CA ASP A 74 -1.42 -35.37 -5.62
C ASP A 74 -1.92 -34.66 -6.88
N ALA A 75 -2.14 -35.38 -7.99
CA ALA A 75 -2.55 -34.80 -9.28
C ALA A 75 -3.83 -33.95 -9.18
N SER A 76 -4.81 -34.39 -8.39
CA SER A 76 -6.06 -33.64 -8.14
C SER A 76 -5.82 -32.36 -7.34
N SER A 77 -5.01 -32.45 -6.30
CA SER A 77 -4.65 -31.31 -5.44
C SER A 77 -3.84 -30.27 -6.20
N LEU A 78 -2.90 -30.68 -7.06
CA LEU A 78 -2.10 -29.77 -7.89
C LEU A 78 -2.95 -29.01 -8.93
N ARG A 79 -3.92 -29.66 -9.56
CA ARG A 79 -4.86 -28.98 -10.47
C ARG A 79 -5.70 -27.93 -9.75
N LEU A 80 -6.24 -28.29 -8.57
CA LEU A 80 -6.99 -27.35 -7.72
C LEU A 80 -6.09 -26.19 -7.24
N TYR A 81 -4.85 -26.49 -6.86
CA TYR A 81 -3.86 -25.50 -6.44
C TYR A 81 -3.57 -24.47 -7.55
N ARG A 82 -3.29 -24.90 -8.77
CA ARG A 82 -3.06 -24.01 -9.92
C ARG A 82 -4.30 -23.20 -10.28
N TRP A 83 -5.49 -23.78 -10.23
CA TRP A 83 -6.75 -23.04 -10.43
C TRP A 83 -6.96 -21.99 -9.34
N TYR A 84 -6.77 -22.35 -8.07
CA TYR A 84 -6.92 -21.43 -6.94
C TYR A 84 -5.96 -20.25 -7.02
N TYR A 85 -4.70 -20.47 -7.38
CA TYR A 85 -3.69 -19.41 -7.55
C TYR A 85 -3.71 -18.76 -8.94
N SER A 86 -4.69 -19.05 -9.79
CA SER A 86 -4.89 -18.33 -11.05
C SER A 86 -5.21 -16.86 -10.80
N ARG A 87 -4.86 -16.01 -11.77
CA ARG A 87 -5.11 -14.56 -11.66
C ARG A 87 -6.59 -14.26 -11.44
N ILE A 88 -7.49 -14.96 -12.13
CA ILE A 88 -8.94 -14.74 -12.05
C ILE A 88 -9.46 -15.02 -10.65
N CYS A 89 -9.09 -16.16 -10.05
CA CYS A 89 -9.54 -16.52 -8.71
C CYS A 89 -9.02 -15.55 -7.64
N GLN A 90 -7.73 -15.17 -7.73
CA GLN A 90 -7.13 -14.20 -6.81
C GLN A 90 -7.71 -12.78 -6.96
N TRP A 91 -8.03 -12.36 -8.19
CA TRP A 91 -8.75 -11.10 -8.42
C TRP A 91 -10.18 -11.15 -7.86
N GLY A 92 -10.90 -12.27 -8.06
CA GLY A 92 -12.24 -12.47 -7.50
C GLY A 92 -12.23 -12.37 -5.97
N LEU A 93 -11.28 -13.02 -5.31
CA LEU A 93 -11.12 -12.93 -3.86
C LEU A 93 -10.76 -11.51 -3.40
N GLY A 94 -9.88 -10.82 -4.13
CA GLY A 94 -9.54 -9.43 -3.87
C GLY A 94 -10.74 -8.49 -4.00
N LEU A 95 -11.57 -8.69 -5.02
CA LEU A 95 -12.82 -7.95 -5.22
C LEU A 95 -13.81 -8.19 -4.07
N THR A 96 -13.97 -9.44 -3.64
CA THR A 96 -14.84 -9.77 -2.49
C THR A 96 -14.39 -9.07 -1.22
N ILE A 97 -13.08 -9.01 -0.96
CA ILE A 97 -12.52 -8.28 0.19
C ILE A 97 -12.80 -6.78 0.04
N ALA A 98 -12.61 -6.20 -1.15
CA ALA A 98 -12.90 -4.79 -1.40
C ALA A 98 -14.38 -4.48 -1.17
N VAL A 99 -15.31 -5.31 -1.66
CA VAL A 99 -16.75 -5.14 -1.46
C VAL A 99 -17.10 -5.15 0.03
N VAL A 100 -16.61 -6.12 0.82
CA VAL A 100 -16.88 -6.18 2.26
C VAL A 100 -16.37 -4.96 3.01
N LEU A 101 -15.21 -4.42 2.63
CA LEU A 101 -14.67 -3.21 3.26
C LEU A 101 -15.47 -1.96 2.84
N LEU A 102 -15.88 -1.87 1.58
CA LEU A 102 -16.67 -0.75 1.07
C LEU A 102 -18.09 -0.70 1.63
N LEU A 103 -18.64 -1.82 2.11
CA LEU A 103 -19.94 -1.82 2.80
C LEU A 103 -19.97 -0.87 4.00
N ALA A 104 -18.83 -0.56 4.61
CA ALA A 104 -18.75 0.38 5.72
C ALA A 104 -19.22 1.81 5.38
N PHE A 105 -19.16 2.19 4.10
CA PHE A 105 -19.66 3.49 3.63
C PHE A 105 -21.19 3.52 3.44
N VAL A 106 -21.79 2.35 3.25
CA VAL A 106 -23.22 2.21 2.94
C VAL A 106 -24.04 1.84 4.17
N GLU A 107 -23.46 1.07 5.09
CA GLU A 107 -24.10 0.64 6.33
C GLU A 107 -24.41 1.80 7.27
N ARG A 108 -25.36 1.59 8.17
CA ARG A 108 -25.71 2.56 9.23
C ARG A 108 -24.56 2.73 10.23
N PRO A 109 -24.17 3.98 10.54
CA PRO A 109 -24.58 5.23 9.92
C PRO A 109 -24.00 5.38 8.50
N SER A 110 -24.85 5.73 7.53
CA SER A 110 -24.48 5.79 6.11
C SER A 110 -23.70 7.07 5.77
N SER A 111 -22.64 6.91 4.96
CA SER A 111 -21.85 8.03 4.42
C SER A 111 -22.43 8.61 3.12
N LEU A 112 -23.59 8.12 2.67
CA LEU A 112 -24.25 8.57 1.42
C LEU A 112 -25.06 9.85 1.66
N SER A 113 -24.36 10.92 2.02
CA SER A 113 -24.91 12.27 2.16
C SER A 113 -24.03 13.25 1.38
N VAL A 114 -24.60 14.39 0.96
CA VAL A 114 -23.86 15.40 0.19
C VAL A 114 -22.77 16.07 1.05
N THR A 115 -23.04 16.25 2.34
CA THR A 115 -22.12 16.86 3.30
C THR A 115 -22.12 16.10 4.62
N SER A 116 -20.96 16.07 5.27
CA SER A 116 -20.80 15.55 6.65
C SER A 116 -21.00 16.62 7.72
N ASP A 117 -21.21 17.89 7.32
CA ASP A 117 -21.45 18.99 8.27
C ASP A 117 -22.76 18.80 9.01
N SER A 118 -22.70 18.60 10.31
CA SER A 118 -23.85 18.34 11.18
C SER A 118 -24.90 19.46 11.19
N ARG A 119 -24.54 20.69 10.74
CA ARG A 119 -25.44 21.83 10.65
C ARG A 119 -26.33 21.79 9.40
N TYR A 120 -25.83 21.23 8.31
CA TYR A 120 -26.48 21.25 6.98
C TYR A 120 -26.72 19.85 6.42
N ARG A 121 -26.42 18.80 7.20
CA ARG A 121 -26.55 17.42 6.76
C ARG A 121 -28.01 17.07 6.55
N SER A 122 -28.36 16.75 5.31
CA SER A 122 -29.61 16.07 5.02
C SER A 122 -29.59 14.64 5.57
N PRO A 123 -30.74 14.06 5.95
CA PRO A 123 -30.75 12.66 6.39
C PRO A 123 -30.13 11.77 5.31
N PRO A 124 -29.09 10.99 5.63
CA PRO A 124 -28.41 10.14 4.66
C PRO A 124 -29.37 9.06 4.16
N TRP A 125 -29.19 8.61 2.92
CA TRP A 125 -29.87 7.42 2.46
C TRP A 125 -29.40 6.22 3.28
N GLU A 126 -30.31 5.59 3.97
CA GLU A 126 -30.05 4.40 4.75
C GLU A 126 -30.63 3.18 4.04
N PRO A 127 -29.83 2.13 3.80
CA PRO A 127 -30.35 0.93 3.18
C PRO A 127 -31.35 0.23 4.13
N PRO A 128 -32.40 -0.41 3.57
CA PRO A 128 -33.29 -1.23 4.37
C PRO A 128 -32.53 -2.40 5.00
N CYS A 129 -32.98 -2.85 6.18
CA CYS A 129 -32.43 -4.03 6.81
C CYS A 129 -32.49 -5.23 5.86
N GLY A 130 -31.43 -6.01 5.79
CA GLY A 130 -31.27 -7.17 4.90
C GLY A 130 -30.54 -6.87 3.60
N PHE A 131 -30.41 -5.62 3.15
CA PHE A 131 -29.70 -5.32 1.90
C PHE A 131 -28.19 -5.49 2.04
N THR A 132 -27.58 -4.83 2.99
CA THR A 132 -26.14 -4.94 3.28
C THR A 132 -25.77 -6.31 3.84
N GLU A 133 -26.63 -6.88 4.65
CA GLU A 133 -26.49 -8.21 5.24
C GLU A 133 -26.53 -9.32 4.17
N SER A 134 -27.33 -9.16 3.11
CA SER A 134 -27.38 -10.11 1.99
C SER A 134 -26.07 -10.11 1.18
N ILE A 135 -25.47 -8.95 0.95
CA ILE A 135 -24.16 -8.85 0.28
C ILE A 135 -23.07 -9.45 1.18
N GLU A 136 -23.14 -9.16 2.47
CA GLU A 136 -22.15 -9.64 3.45
C GLU A 136 -22.15 -11.16 3.57
N ILE A 137 -23.32 -11.82 3.62
CA ILE A 137 -23.38 -13.29 3.72
C ILE A 137 -22.82 -13.96 2.46
N VAL A 138 -23.06 -13.42 1.27
CA VAL A 138 -22.45 -13.93 0.04
C VAL A 138 -20.93 -13.85 0.12
N CYS A 139 -20.39 -12.73 0.61
CA CYS A 139 -18.95 -12.60 0.82
C CYS A 139 -18.41 -13.59 1.87
N LEU A 140 -19.13 -13.80 2.99
CA LEU A 140 -18.75 -14.75 4.03
C LEU A 140 -18.78 -16.21 3.51
N LEU A 141 -19.73 -16.55 2.63
CA LEU A 141 -19.75 -17.86 1.97
C LEU A 141 -18.53 -18.06 1.06
N ILE A 142 -18.12 -17.02 0.32
CA ILE A 142 -16.89 -17.08 -0.50
C ILE A 142 -15.66 -17.26 0.41
N PHE A 143 -15.57 -16.55 1.54
CA PHE A 143 -14.45 -16.72 2.51
C PHE A 143 -14.46 -18.10 3.17
N THR A 144 -15.62 -18.67 3.43
CA THR A 144 -15.74 -20.04 3.95
C THR A 144 -15.26 -21.05 2.91
N LEU A 145 -15.62 -20.86 1.65
CA LEU A 145 -15.11 -21.67 0.55
C LEU A 145 -13.58 -21.54 0.39
N ASP A 146 -13.06 -20.31 0.46
CA ASP A 146 -11.62 -20.05 0.46
C ASP A 146 -10.90 -20.79 1.59
N LEU A 147 -11.45 -20.74 2.81
CA LEU A 147 -10.92 -21.47 3.96
C LEU A 147 -10.94 -22.98 3.75
N ALA A 148 -12.04 -23.54 3.18
CA ALA A 148 -12.17 -24.96 2.90
C ALA A 148 -11.13 -25.43 1.87
N ILE A 149 -10.92 -24.66 0.79
CA ILE A 149 -9.90 -24.95 -0.24
C ILE A 149 -8.50 -24.92 0.39
N LYS A 150 -8.16 -23.90 1.18
CA LYS A 150 -6.87 -23.80 1.85
C LYS A 150 -6.63 -24.94 2.84
N SER A 151 -7.65 -25.33 3.61
CA SER A 151 -7.59 -26.46 4.53
C SER A 151 -7.33 -27.77 3.83
N TYR A 152 -8.00 -28.01 2.68
CA TYR A 152 -7.79 -29.19 1.87
C TYR A 152 -6.38 -29.25 1.26
N LEU A 153 -5.89 -28.15 0.69
CA LEU A 153 -4.58 -28.07 0.02
C LEU A 153 -3.40 -28.25 0.98
N ILE A 154 -3.49 -27.68 2.18
CA ILE A 154 -2.41 -27.73 3.18
C ILE A 154 -2.44 -29.02 3.98
N GLY A 155 -3.63 -29.63 4.15
CA GLY A 155 -3.86 -30.79 4.98
C GLY A 155 -4.13 -30.42 6.45
N TRP A 156 -4.94 -31.26 7.11
CA TRP A 156 -5.53 -30.97 8.42
C TRP A 156 -4.48 -30.78 9.55
N ASP A 157 -3.40 -31.55 9.52
CA ASP A 157 -2.35 -31.48 10.54
C ASP A 157 -1.53 -30.20 10.48
N GLU A 158 -1.21 -29.73 9.27
CA GLU A 158 -0.49 -28.46 9.07
C GLU A 158 -1.45 -27.25 9.21
N PHE A 159 -2.73 -27.42 8.91
CA PHE A 159 -3.77 -26.42 9.15
C PHE A 159 -3.86 -26.06 10.63
N LYS A 160 -3.90 -27.04 11.54
CA LYS A 160 -3.95 -26.81 13.00
C LYS A 160 -2.73 -26.09 13.55
N LYS A 161 -1.54 -26.29 12.95
CA LYS A 161 -0.31 -25.62 13.36
C LYS A 161 -0.23 -24.16 12.89
N ASN A 162 -0.98 -23.79 11.87
CA ASN A 162 -0.95 -22.46 11.29
C ASN A 162 -1.87 -21.49 12.05
N LYS A 163 -1.27 -20.68 12.92
CA LYS A 163 -2.01 -19.71 13.76
C LYS A 163 -2.88 -18.74 12.94
N TRP A 164 -2.43 -18.34 11.73
CA TRP A 164 -3.21 -17.46 10.87
C TRP A 164 -4.47 -18.10 10.32
N LEU A 165 -4.42 -19.38 9.93
CA LEU A 165 -5.58 -20.11 9.44
C LEU A 165 -6.56 -20.41 10.59
N MET A 166 -6.06 -20.70 11.78
CA MET A 166 -6.91 -20.83 12.99
C MET A 166 -7.61 -19.52 13.32
N SER A 167 -6.90 -18.39 13.30
CA SER A 167 -7.51 -17.07 13.48
C SER A 167 -8.53 -16.74 12.40
N TYR A 168 -8.28 -17.16 11.15
CA TYR A 168 -9.23 -16.97 10.04
C TYR A 168 -10.52 -17.75 10.27
N THR A 169 -10.44 -19.00 10.72
CA THR A 169 -11.61 -19.80 11.10
C THR A 169 -12.41 -19.13 12.20
N MET A 170 -11.72 -18.64 13.24
CA MET A 170 -12.36 -17.94 14.36
C MET A 170 -13.08 -16.66 13.89
N VAL A 171 -12.44 -15.85 13.06
CA VAL A 171 -13.03 -14.60 12.54
C VAL A 171 -14.27 -14.88 11.69
N ILE A 172 -14.24 -15.88 10.80
CA ILE A 172 -15.42 -16.28 10.01
C ILE A 172 -16.55 -16.75 10.93
N SER A 173 -16.24 -17.60 11.93
CA SER A 173 -17.25 -18.10 12.87
C SER A 173 -17.91 -16.97 13.66
N ILE A 174 -17.13 -16.04 14.20
CA ILE A 174 -17.65 -14.86 14.93
C ILE A 174 -18.50 -14.01 13.98
N SER A 175 -18.04 -13.78 12.74
CA SER A 175 -18.79 -12.99 11.75
C SER A 175 -20.14 -13.59 11.41
N ILE A 176 -20.22 -14.92 11.27
CA ILE A 176 -21.48 -15.63 10.98
C ILE A 176 -22.43 -15.55 12.20
N ILE A 177 -21.92 -15.75 13.42
CA ILE A 177 -22.73 -15.65 14.64
C ILE A 177 -23.30 -14.23 14.77
N ASP A 178 -22.46 -13.20 14.64
CA ASP A 178 -22.86 -11.79 14.71
C ASP A 178 -23.88 -11.44 13.60
N TRP A 179 -23.71 -12.01 12.38
CA TRP A 179 -24.65 -11.84 11.28
C TRP A 179 -26.04 -12.44 11.60
N VAL A 180 -26.10 -13.64 12.18
CA VAL A 180 -27.35 -14.28 12.60
C VAL A 180 -28.03 -13.45 13.70
N LEU A 181 -27.26 -12.94 14.67
CA LEU A 181 -27.79 -12.07 15.73
C LEU A 181 -28.35 -10.78 15.14
N SER A 182 -27.65 -10.15 14.20
CA SER A 182 -28.09 -8.90 13.55
C SER A 182 -29.43 -9.06 12.85
N ILE A 183 -29.62 -10.12 12.07
CA ILE A 183 -30.91 -10.40 11.42
C ILE A 183 -32.01 -10.68 12.46
N SER A 184 -31.69 -11.42 13.52
CA SER A 184 -32.64 -11.71 14.62
C SER A 184 -33.12 -10.45 15.33
N MET A 185 -32.26 -9.41 15.44
CA MET A 185 -32.58 -8.13 16.09
C MET A 185 -33.06 -7.04 15.09
N VAL A 186 -33.44 -7.43 13.88
CA VAL A 186 -33.94 -6.52 12.83
C VAL A 186 -32.98 -5.35 12.55
N CYS A 187 -31.66 -5.62 12.60
CA CYS A 187 -30.58 -4.68 12.32
C CYS A 187 -30.52 -3.43 13.25
N ASP A 188 -31.05 -3.49 14.46
CA ASP A 188 -31.05 -2.38 15.43
C ASP A 188 -29.90 -2.47 16.45
N GLU A 189 -28.77 -3.00 16.06
CA GLU A 189 -27.60 -3.17 16.92
C GLU A 189 -26.71 -1.92 16.91
N LYS A 190 -26.32 -1.43 18.08
CA LYS A 190 -25.34 -0.34 18.22
C LYS A 190 -23.91 -0.77 17.92
N LEU A 191 -23.53 -1.99 18.29
CA LEU A 191 -22.18 -2.52 18.05
C LEU A 191 -22.25 -3.75 17.15
N ARG A 192 -21.75 -3.62 15.93
CA ARG A 192 -21.61 -4.73 14.98
C ARG A 192 -20.15 -5.21 15.02
N VAL A 193 -19.88 -6.25 15.81
CA VAL A 193 -18.52 -6.79 16.00
C VAL A 193 -17.91 -7.22 14.68
N ARG A 194 -18.70 -7.82 13.77
CA ARG A 194 -18.25 -8.22 12.45
C ARG A 194 -17.66 -7.05 11.64
N ARG A 195 -18.22 -5.84 11.78
CA ARG A 195 -17.71 -4.64 11.13
C ARG A 195 -16.28 -4.33 11.57
N LEU A 196 -15.97 -4.47 12.86
CA LEU A 196 -14.62 -4.22 13.39
C LEU A 196 -13.59 -5.23 12.90
N ILE A 197 -13.99 -6.49 12.69
CA ILE A 197 -13.06 -7.57 12.31
C ILE A 197 -12.92 -7.77 10.81
N ARG A 198 -13.72 -7.14 9.95
CA ARG A 198 -13.62 -7.24 8.46
C ARG A 198 -12.23 -6.96 7.90
N PRO A 199 -11.43 -6.00 8.40
CA PRO A 199 -10.09 -5.76 7.89
C PRO A 199 -9.14 -6.96 8.00
N PHE A 200 -9.47 -7.94 8.86
CA PHE A 200 -8.70 -9.16 8.99
C PHE A 200 -8.67 -9.97 7.68
N PHE A 201 -9.74 -9.93 6.86
CA PHE A 201 -9.77 -10.60 5.57
C PHE A 201 -8.69 -10.07 4.62
N LEU A 202 -8.43 -8.76 4.64
CA LEU A 202 -7.34 -8.15 3.88
C LEU A 202 -5.97 -8.62 4.38
N LEU A 203 -5.75 -8.66 5.69
CA LEU A 203 -4.51 -9.16 6.31
C LEU A 203 -4.29 -10.63 5.97
N GLN A 204 -5.36 -11.44 6.03
CA GLN A 204 -5.27 -12.87 5.78
C GLN A 204 -4.91 -13.19 4.32
N ASN A 205 -5.37 -12.39 3.36
CA ASN A 205 -5.09 -12.63 1.94
C ASN A 205 -3.65 -12.24 1.55
N SER A 206 -3.03 -11.30 2.24
CA SER A 206 -1.70 -10.80 1.89
C SER A 206 -0.58 -11.43 2.72
N SER A 207 0.30 -12.20 2.08
CA SER A 207 1.49 -12.77 2.74
C SER A 207 2.49 -11.67 3.16
N LEU A 208 2.58 -10.59 2.39
CA LEU A 208 3.45 -9.45 2.68
C LEU A 208 2.98 -8.72 3.94
N MET A 209 1.67 -8.43 4.06
CA MET A 209 1.11 -7.78 5.25
C MET A 209 1.35 -8.60 6.53
N LYS A 210 1.17 -9.92 6.47
CA LYS A 210 1.46 -10.81 7.62
C LYS A 210 2.92 -10.73 8.04
N LYS A 211 3.84 -10.72 7.08
CA LYS A 211 5.29 -10.56 7.36
C LYS A 211 5.57 -9.21 8.00
N THR A 212 5.02 -8.13 7.45
CA THR A 212 5.19 -6.77 7.99
C THR A 212 4.63 -6.64 9.40
N LEU A 213 3.45 -7.22 9.67
CA LEU A 213 2.86 -7.21 11.02
C LEU A 213 3.72 -8.02 12.02
N LYS A 214 4.29 -9.16 11.60
CA LYS A 214 5.24 -9.91 12.42
C LYS A 214 6.50 -9.08 12.73
N CYS A 215 6.95 -8.27 11.78
CA CYS A 215 8.05 -7.34 11.97
C CYS A 215 7.73 -6.30 13.05
N ILE A 216 6.64 -5.56 12.87
CA ILE A 216 6.21 -4.52 13.82
C ILE A 216 6.14 -5.10 15.23
N LYS A 217 5.58 -6.30 15.37
CA LYS A 217 5.57 -6.98 16.68
C LYS A 217 6.96 -7.25 17.25
N ARG A 218 7.94 -7.54 16.40
CA ARG A 218 9.33 -7.83 16.85
C ARG A 218 10.08 -6.55 17.23
N THR A 219 9.82 -5.45 16.54
CA THR A 219 10.46 -4.14 16.80
C THR A 219 9.85 -3.39 17.99
N LEU A 220 8.65 -3.79 18.42
CA LEU A 220 7.91 -3.12 19.49
C LEU A 220 8.69 -2.99 20.81
N PRO A 221 9.45 -3.99 21.30
CA PRO A 221 10.22 -3.86 22.55
C PRO A 221 11.30 -2.77 22.51
N GLU A 222 11.98 -2.59 21.38
CA GLU A 222 13.02 -1.56 21.22
C GLU A 222 12.40 -0.16 21.14
N ILE A 223 11.30 -0.04 20.40
CA ILE A 223 10.51 1.19 20.34
C ILE A 223 9.98 1.54 21.74
N ALA A 224 9.51 0.55 22.50
CA ALA A 224 8.97 0.74 23.85
C ALA A 224 9.99 1.36 24.82
N SER A 225 11.27 1.05 24.71
CA SER A 225 12.33 1.63 25.55
C SER A 225 12.47 3.15 25.35
N VAL A 226 12.36 3.61 24.11
CA VAL A 226 12.44 5.04 23.77
C VAL A 226 11.14 5.76 24.14
N ILE A 227 10.00 5.09 23.98
CA ILE A 227 8.70 5.63 24.43
C ILE A 227 8.72 5.84 25.94
N LEU A 228 9.26 4.88 26.69
CA LEU A 228 9.40 5.00 28.14
C LEU A 228 10.27 6.21 28.52
N LEU A 229 11.40 6.41 27.82
CA LEU A 229 12.25 7.58 28.01
C LEU A 229 11.52 8.88 27.69
N LEU A 230 10.73 8.91 26.60
CA LEU A 230 9.91 10.05 26.22
C LEU A 230 8.81 10.33 27.25
N ALA A 231 8.16 9.29 27.76
CA ALA A 231 7.16 9.41 28.84
C ALA A 231 7.79 9.98 30.12
N LEU A 232 9.00 9.50 30.47
CA LEU A 232 9.75 10.05 31.61
C LEU A 232 10.09 11.52 31.42
N HIS A 233 10.54 11.92 30.22
CA HIS A 233 10.78 13.31 29.85
C HIS A 233 9.53 14.17 30.00
N LEU A 234 8.40 13.72 29.45
CA LEU A 234 7.10 14.39 29.60
C LEU A 234 6.71 14.55 31.06
N CYS A 235 6.78 13.49 31.88
CA CYS A 235 6.45 13.54 33.29
C CYS A 235 7.37 14.53 34.04
N LEU A 236 8.69 14.48 33.79
CA LEU A 236 9.65 15.38 34.43
C LEU A 236 9.33 16.83 34.13
N PHE A 237 9.17 17.19 32.85
CA PHE A 237 8.86 18.58 32.47
C PHE A 237 7.46 19.00 32.93
N THR A 238 6.49 18.08 32.97
CA THR A 238 5.16 18.36 33.54
C THR A 238 5.29 18.79 35.01
N MET A 239 6.04 18.02 35.81
CA MET A 239 6.28 18.36 37.23
C MET A 239 7.01 19.68 37.39
N ILE A 240 8.07 19.90 36.62
CA ILE A 240 8.82 21.18 36.63
C ILE A 240 7.92 22.34 36.23
N GLY A 241 7.11 22.18 35.15
CA GLY A 241 6.18 23.21 34.70
C GLY A 241 5.13 23.59 35.76
N MET A 242 4.54 22.58 36.41
CA MET A 242 3.59 22.85 37.50
C MET A 242 4.22 23.52 38.72
N LEU A 243 5.50 23.27 38.99
CA LEU A 243 6.25 23.96 40.07
C LEU A 243 6.70 25.35 39.66
N LEU A 244 7.09 25.53 38.41
CA LEU A 244 7.60 26.80 37.90
C LEU A 244 6.50 27.85 37.67
N PHE A 245 5.28 27.38 37.34
CA PHE A 245 4.13 28.22 37.04
C PHE A 245 3.02 28.09 38.09
N PRO A 246 3.26 28.55 39.35
CA PRO A 246 2.27 28.49 40.41
C PRO A 246 1.12 29.48 40.15
N LYS A 247 -0.02 29.23 40.78
CA LYS A 247 -1.19 30.13 40.72
C LYS A 247 -0.82 31.49 41.31
N THR A 248 -1.14 32.56 40.59
CA THR A 248 -1.00 33.93 41.04
C THR A 248 -2.30 34.43 41.70
N GLU A 249 -2.26 35.33 42.60
CA GLU A 249 -3.44 35.90 43.31
C GLU A 249 -4.34 36.73 42.40
N ASP A 250 -3.84 37.22 41.26
CA ASP A 250 -4.59 37.99 40.27
C ASP A 250 -5.56 37.13 39.45
N PRO A 251 -6.88 37.36 39.56
CA PRO A 251 -7.87 36.52 38.84
C PRO A 251 -7.78 36.59 37.32
N LEU A 252 -7.40 37.72 36.76
CA LEU A 252 -7.29 37.92 35.31
C LEU A 252 -6.08 37.19 34.72
N LYS A 253 -4.93 37.20 35.43
CA LYS A 253 -3.72 36.47 35.00
C LYS A 253 -3.82 34.97 35.20
N ASN A 254 -4.61 34.51 36.18
CA ASN A 254 -4.83 33.10 36.45
C ASN A 254 -5.70 32.37 35.40
N GLN A 255 -6.49 33.08 34.59
CA GLN A 255 -7.37 32.42 33.59
C GLN A 255 -6.54 31.74 32.49
N GLU A 256 -5.45 32.36 32.00
CA GLU A 256 -4.58 31.81 30.97
C GLU A 256 -3.77 30.59 31.45
N TRP A 257 -3.26 30.67 32.72
CA TRP A 257 -2.54 29.53 33.31
C TRP A 257 -3.41 28.31 33.58
N LYS A 258 -4.66 28.50 33.95
CA LYS A 258 -5.62 27.42 34.22
C LYS A 258 -5.86 26.55 33.01
N VAL A 259 -5.68 27.07 31.81
CA VAL A 259 -5.87 26.30 30.59
C VAL A 259 -4.80 25.22 30.44
N TYR A 260 -3.53 25.54 30.72
CA TYR A 260 -2.40 24.63 30.37
C TYR A 260 -1.79 23.88 31.56
N PHE A 261 -1.68 24.55 32.75
CA PHE A 261 -0.97 24.00 33.91
C PHE A 261 -1.84 23.87 35.19
N ARG A 262 -3.13 23.64 35.01
CA ARG A 262 -4.09 23.55 36.12
C ARG A 262 -3.85 22.35 37.02
N ASN A 263 -3.68 21.17 36.46
CA ASN A 263 -3.49 19.89 37.14
C ASN A 263 -2.60 18.97 36.33
N LEU A 264 -2.14 17.88 36.92
CA LEU A 264 -1.21 16.94 36.28
C LEU A 264 -1.71 16.39 34.93
N PRO A 265 -2.95 15.90 34.78
CA PRO A 265 -3.43 15.39 33.50
C PRO A 265 -3.49 16.48 32.40
N THR A 266 -3.95 17.69 32.74
CA THR A 266 -4.03 18.79 31.78
C THR A 266 -2.64 19.25 31.37
N SER A 267 -1.71 19.40 32.31
CA SER A 267 -0.34 19.81 32.04
C SER A 267 0.40 18.77 31.18
N LEU A 268 0.19 17.49 31.49
CA LEU A 268 0.74 16.38 30.70
C LEU A 268 0.21 16.40 29.27
N THR A 269 -1.10 16.60 29.09
CA THR A 269 -1.71 16.70 27.76
C THR A 269 -1.21 17.91 27.00
N SER A 270 -1.10 19.08 27.64
CA SER A 270 -0.59 20.31 27.00
C SER A 270 0.85 20.16 26.53
N LEU A 271 1.72 19.53 27.34
CA LEU A 271 3.11 19.26 26.94
C LEU A 271 3.20 18.12 25.91
N LEU A 272 2.30 17.13 25.95
CA LEU A 272 2.22 16.11 24.89
C LEU A 272 1.87 16.73 23.54
N VAL A 273 0.92 17.68 23.53
CA VAL A 273 0.57 18.43 22.32
C VAL A 273 1.74 19.33 21.90
N LEU A 274 2.45 19.98 22.85
CA LEU A 274 3.64 20.77 22.57
C LEU A 274 4.77 19.92 21.96
N LEU A 275 4.92 18.66 22.35
CA LEU A 275 5.86 17.72 21.75
C LEU A 275 5.62 17.55 20.25
N THR A 276 4.38 17.66 19.82
CA THR A 276 3.98 17.64 18.40
C THR A 276 4.06 19.00 17.72
N THR A 277 4.41 20.06 18.45
CA THR A 277 4.45 21.47 18.04
C THR A 277 3.09 22.10 17.70
N ALA A 278 1.99 21.36 17.83
CA ALA A 278 0.66 21.78 17.36
C ALA A 278 0.09 22.99 18.13
N ASN A 279 0.45 23.18 19.41
CA ASN A 279 0.02 24.31 20.23
C ASN A 279 1.15 25.31 20.56
N ASN A 280 2.21 25.32 19.77
CA ASN A 280 3.25 26.32 19.85
C ASN A 280 2.92 27.51 18.91
N PRO A 281 2.91 28.79 19.36
CA PRO A 281 3.42 29.28 20.63
C PRO A 281 2.37 29.43 21.76
N ASP A 282 1.14 29.03 21.59
CA ASP A 282 0.01 29.34 22.48
C ASP A 282 0.28 28.97 23.95
N VAL A 283 0.88 27.81 24.19
CA VAL A 283 1.23 27.33 25.54
C VAL A 283 2.34 28.18 26.17
N MET A 284 3.22 28.75 25.35
CA MET A 284 4.36 29.54 25.83
C MET A 284 3.99 31.01 26.13
N ILE A 285 3.07 31.60 25.34
CA ILE A 285 2.75 33.03 25.39
C ILE A 285 2.37 33.49 26.79
N PRO A 286 1.50 32.84 27.56
CA PRO A 286 1.13 33.28 28.89
C PRO A 286 2.33 33.41 29.85
N ALA A 287 3.25 32.44 29.78
CA ALA A 287 4.49 32.47 30.58
C ALA A 287 5.46 33.55 30.11
N TYR A 288 5.66 33.60 28.79
CA TYR A 288 6.60 34.55 28.18
C TYR A 288 6.18 36.01 28.36
N SER A 289 4.87 36.29 28.38
CA SER A 289 4.34 37.63 28.61
C SER A 289 4.66 38.17 30.04
N GLN A 290 4.78 37.28 31.04
CA GLN A 290 5.13 37.62 32.39
C GLN A 290 6.65 37.80 32.57
N ASN A 291 7.43 36.84 32.09
CA ASN A 291 8.89 36.91 32.17
C ASN A 291 9.53 36.19 30.99
N ARG A 292 10.38 36.91 30.26
CA ARG A 292 11.10 36.34 29.10
C ARG A 292 11.95 35.13 29.44
N GLY A 293 12.43 34.99 30.68
CA GLY A 293 13.21 33.84 31.14
C GLY A 293 12.46 32.53 31.12
N TYR A 294 11.13 32.54 31.21
CA TYR A 294 10.30 31.34 31.13
C TYR A 294 10.31 30.68 29.75
N ALA A 295 10.66 31.42 28.71
CA ALA A 295 10.84 30.83 27.37
C ALA A 295 11.88 29.70 27.35
N ILE A 296 12.91 29.76 28.24
CA ILE A 296 13.97 28.75 28.33
C ILE A 296 13.39 27.37 28.65
N PHE A 297 12.34 27.30 29.49
CA PHE A 297 11.66 26.05 29.80
C PHE A 297 11.07 25.40 28.56
N PHE A 298 10.30 26.14 27.77
CA PHE A 298 9.64 25.62 26.55
C PHE A 298 10.65 25.30 25.45
N ILE A 299 11.70 26.11 25.28
CA ILE A 299 12.79 25.86 24.34
C ILE A 299 13.52 24.58 24.74
N SER A 300 13.89 24.39 25.99
CA SER A 300 14.58 23.20 26.50
C SER A 300 13.72 21.94 26.30
N PHE A 301 12.42 22.03 26.59
CA PHE A 301 11.46 20.94 26.36
C PHE A 301 11.42 20.55 24.89
N SER A 302 11.25 21.54 23.98
CA SER A 302 11.12 21.28 22.54
C SER A 302 12.43 20.75 21.94
N VAL A 303 13.59 21.30 22.34
CA VAL A 303 14.89 20.82 21.86
C VAL A 303 15.11 19.37 22.27
N MET A 304 14.89 19.05 23.53
CA MET A 304 15.12 17.67 24.01
C MET A 304 14.04 16.69 23.53
N GLY A 305 12.76 17.06 23.64
CA GLY A 305 11.64 16.19 23.31
C GLY A 305 11.45 16.05 21.79
N THR A 306 11.18 17.18 21.11
CA THR A 306 10.80 17.16 19.69
C THR A 306 12.01 16.90 18.79
N TYR A 307 13.11 17.64 18.97
CA TYR A 307 14.25 17.53 18.05
C TYR A 307 15.21 16.39 18.38
N CYS A 308 15.41 16.04 19.66
CA CYS A 308 16.30 14.92 20.00
C CYS A 308 15.54 13.59 20.11
N MET A 309 14.55 13.47 21.01
CA MET A 309 13.93 12.16 21.30
C MET A 309 13.03 11.65 20.20
N MET A 310 12.21 12.51 19.57
CA MET A 310 11.35 12.09 18.45
C MET A 310 12.18 11.67 17.22
N ASN A 311 13.28 12.36 16.92
CA ASN A 311 14.17 11.98 15.83
C ASN A 311 14.99 10.71 16.16
N LEU A 312 15.37 10.51 17.43
CA LEU A 312 15.97 9.25 17.87
C LEU A 312 15.01 8.08 17.68
N LEU A 313 13.74 8.27 18.04
CA LEU A 313 12.69 7.26 17.81
C LEU A 313 12.54 6.93 16.31
N THR A 314 12.54 7.96 15.45
CA THR A 314 12.54 7.78 13.99
C THR A 314 13.75 6.98 13.50
N ALA A 315 14.94 7.28 14.01
CA ALA A 315 16.17 6.58 13.63
C ALA A 315 16.14 5.10 14.07
N ILE A 316 15.59 4.79 15.24
CA ILE A 316 15.45 3.41 15.72
C ILE A 316 14.42 2.65 14.86
N ILE A 317 13.26 3.26 14.57
CA ILE A 317 12.25 2.68 13.67
C ILE A 317 12.87 2.38 12.30
N TYR A 318 13.65 3.32 11.74
CA TYR A 318 14.35 3.13 10.47
C TYR A 318 15.32 1.94 10.51
N ASN A 319 16.17 1.88 11.50
CA ASN A 319 17.19 0.81 11.62
C ASN A 319 16.55 -0.57 11.77
N GLN A 320 15.55 -0.70 12.61
CA GLN A 320 14.79 -1.94 12.80
C GLN A 320 14.06 -2.37 11.53
N PHE A 321 13.46 -1.41 10.83
CA PHE A 321 12.77 -1.67 9.58
C PHE A 321 13.71 -2.18 8.49
N ARG A 322 14.90 -1.59 8.34
CA ARG A 322 15.92 -2.03 7.40
C ARG A 322 16.36 -3.46 7.69
N GLY A 323 16.65 -3.78 8.96
CA GLY A 323 16.99 -5.15 9.37
C GLY A 323 15.90 -6.17 9.02
N TYR A 324 14.64 -5.78 9.17
CA TYR A 324 13.52 -6.62 8.78
C TYR A 324 13.40 -6.82 7.26
N LEU A 325 13.57 -5.77 6.46
CA LEU A 325 13.55 -5.89 5.00
C LEU A 325 14.59 -6.92 4.55
N LEU A 326 15.81 -6.84 5.07
CA LEU A 326 16.87 -7.80 4.82
C LEU A 326 16.45 -9.24 5.15
N MET A 327 15.87 -9.47 6.33
CA MET A 327 15.38 -10.81 6.73
C MET A 327 14.21 -11.29 5.83
N SER A 328 13.33 -10.39 5.41
CA SER A 328 12.23 -10.72 4.50
C SER A 328 12.74 -11.15 3.14
N VAL A 329 13.76 -10.47 2.62
CA VAL A 329 14.42 -10.81 1.36
C VAL A 329 15.16 -12.14 1.49
N GLN A 330 15.92 -12.35 2.58
CA GLN A 330 16.58 -13.62 2.89
C GLN A 330 15.60 -14.80 2.85
N THR A 331 14.46 -14.64 3.53
CA THR A 331 13.40 -15.67 3.53
C THR A 331 12.82 -15.91 2.14
N SER A 332 12.69 -14.87 1.32
CA SER A 332 12.16 -14.98 -0.03
C SER A 332 13.12 -15.72 -0.96
N ILE A 333 14.43 -15.42 -0.87
CA ILE A 333 15.48 -16.12 -1.63
C ILE A 333 15.55 -17.59 -1.21
N ASN A 334 15.53 -17.88 0.11
CA ASN A 334 15.53 -19.25 0.59
C ASN A 334 14.35 -20.05 0.02
N ARG A 335 13.13 -19.47 -0.03
CA ARG A 335 11.96 -20.13 -0.63
C ARG A 335 12.12 -20.36 -2.13
N ARG A 336 12.69 -19.40 -2.87
CA ARG A 336 12.97 -19.56 -4.29
C ARG A 336 13.96 -20.71 -4.52
N ARG A 337 15.09 -20.71 -3.83
CA ARG A 337 16.10 -21.78 -3.94
C ARG A 337 15.54 -23.15 -3.55
N LEU A 338 14.73 -23.20 -2.50
CA LEU A 338 14.06 -24.42 -2.05
C LEU A 338 13.08 -24.97 -3.10
N GLY A 339 12.27 -24.11 -3.73
CA GLY A 339 11.35 -24.52 -4.80
C GLY A 339 12.07 -25.02 -6.05
N ILE A 340 13.16 -24.34 -6.47
CA ILE A 340 14.01 -24.78 -7.60
C ILE A 340 14.64 -26.14 -7.27
N ARG A 341 15.15 -26.30 -6.05
CA ARG A 341 15.77 -27.57 -5.60
C ARG A 341 14.75 -28.71 -5.52
N ALA A 342 13.54 -28.42 -5.04
CA ALA A 342 12.44 -29.40 -5.02
C ALA A 342 12.07 -29.88 -6.43
N ALA A 343 11.96 -28.95 -7.38
CA ALA A 343 11.68 -29.27 -8.77
C ALA A 343 12.78 -30.14 -9.39
N PHE A 344 14.04 -29.80 -9.17
CA PHE A 344 15.18 -30.63 -9.60
C PHE A 344 15.12 -32.04 -9.04
N GLN A 345 14.85 -32.18 -7.72
CA GLN A 345 14.79 -33.49 -7.06
C GLN A 345 13.64 -34.36 -7.57
N VAL A 346 12.48 -33.77 -7.87
CA VAL A 346 11.34 -34.47 -8.43
C VAL A 346 11.65 -34.97 -9.85
N LEU A 347 12.25 -34.14 -10.70
CA LEU A 347 12.63 -34.53 -12.07
C LEU A 347 13.73 -35.60 -12.08
N ARG A 348 14.66 -35.58 -11.12
CA ARG A 348 15.70 -36.61 -10.95
C ARG A 348 15.12 -37.96 -10.53
N SER A 349 14.13 -37.99 -9.65
CA SER A 349 13.57 -39.25 -9.12
C SER A 349 12.88 -40.14 -10.17
N HIS A 350 12.54 -39.55 -11.33
CA HIS A 350 11.96 -40.29 -12.44
C HIS A 350 12.98 -41.15 -13.20
N ASP A 351 14.25 -40.71 -13.34
CA ASP A 351 15.31 -41.39 -14.10
C ASP A 351 16.24 -42.25 -13.21
N ALA A 352 15.71 -42.90 -12.16
CA ALA A 352 16.48 -43.67 -11.20
C ALA A 352 17.29 -44.85 -11.78
N GLU A 353 17.03 -45.27 -13.01
CA GLU A 353 17.75 -46.36 -13.68
C GLU A 353 19.15 -45.97 -14.23
N ASN A 354 19.40 -44.66 -14.45
CA ASN A 354 20.67 -44.14 -15.00
C ASN A 354 21.55 -43.39 -13.98
N ALA A 355 21.43 -43.67 -12.70
CA ALA A 355 21.91 -42.87 -11.59
C ALA A 355 23.43 -42.97 -11.30
N ALA A 356 24.28 -42.65 -12.26
CA ALA A 356 25.71 -42.36 -11.96
C ALA A 356 26.00 -40.87 -11.71
N GLY A 357 25.01 -40.02 -11.50
CA GLY A 357 25.17 -38.59 -11.18
C GLY A 357 23.86 -37.86 -10.94
N GLU A 358 23.92 -36.72 -10.22
CA GLU A 358 22.77 -35.79 -10.06
C GLU A 358 22.50 -35.04 -11.38
N ARG A 359 21.72 -35.64 -12.28
CA ARG A 359 21.40 -35.09 -13.62
C ARG A 359 19.91 -35.18 -13.93
N VAL A 360 19.39 -34.26 -14.75
CA VAL A 360 18.00 -34.18 -15.18
C VAL A 360 17.98 -34.10 -16.71
N PRO A 361 17.06 -34.82 -17.42
CA PRO A 361 16.94 -34.76 -18.87
C PRO A 361 16.46 -33.41 -19.34
N ILE A 362 17.08 -32.86 -20.38
CA ILE A 362 16.77 -31.51 -20.89
C ILE A 362 15.36 -31.43 -21.47
N ASP A 363 14.87 -32.52 -22.09
CA ASP A 363 13.54 -32.58 -22.68
C ASP A 363 12.46 -32.39 -21.58
N ALA A 364 12.64 -33.00 -20.41
CA ALA A 364 11.75 -32.79 -19.26
C ALA A 364 11.78 -31.32 -18.77
N VAL A 365 12.95 -30.69 -18.74
CA VAL A 365 13.09 -29.27 -18.37
C VAL A 365 12.37 -28.37 -19.38
N LEU A 366 12.54 -28.61 -20.69
CA LEU A 366 11.85 -27.84 -21.75
C LEU A 366 10.33 -28.03 -21.69
N GLN A 367 9.86 -29.24 -21.41
CA GLN A 367 8.43 -29.52 -21.22
C GLN A 367 7.86 -28.77 -20.03
N VAL A 368 8.59 -28.75 -18.91
CA VAL A 368 8.22 -27.98 -17.72
C VAL A 368 8.17 -26.49 -18.05
N MET A 369 9.19 -25.94 -18.76
CA MET A 369 9.22 -24.53 -19.13
C MET A 369 8.03 -24.11 -20.03
N SER A 370 7.58 -25.00 -20.91
CA SER A 370 6.42 -24.74 -21.76
C SER A 370 5.11 -24.56 -20.98
N ARG A 371 4.99 -25.22 -19.80
CA ARG A 371 3.77 -25.28 -18.98
C ARG A 371 3.72 -24.28 -17.82
N ILE A 372 4.85 -23.64 -17.46
CA ILE A 372 4.93 -22.69 -16.36
C ILE A 372 4.23 -21.37 -16.70
N GLN A 373 3.48 -20.83 -15.75
CA GLN A 373 2.88 -19.48 -15.84
C GLN A 373 3.89 -18.41 -15.42
N MET A 374 4.67 -17.92 -16.40
CA MET A 374 5.60 -16.81 -16.20
C MET A 374 5.47 -15.79 -17.35
N GLN A 375 6.12 -14.63 -17.21
CA GLN A 375 6.17 -13.64 -18.28
C GLN A 375 6.94 -14.20 -19.49
N SER A 376 6.49 -13.87 -20.71
CA SER A 376 7.07 -14.40 -21.98
C SER A 376 8.57 -14.17 -22.07
N TYR A 377 9.02 -12.97 -21.68
CA TYR A 377 10.43 -12.61 -21.69
C TYR A 377 11.31 -13.59 -20.88
N TYR A 378 10.98 -13.82 -19.60
CA TYR A 378 11.76 -14.78 -18.79
C TYR A 378 11.69 -16.19 -19.33
N ARG A 379 10.54 -16.58 -19.87
CA ARG A 379 10.38 -17.89 -20.49
C ARG A 379 11.33 -18.04 -21.70
N GLU A 380 11.40 -17.04 -22.56
CA GLU A 380 12.27 -17.05 -23.73
C GLU A 380 13.74 -17.08 -23.35
N ALA A 381 14.15 -16.23 -22.38
CA ALA A 381 15.51 -16.19 -21.86
C ALA A 381 15.94 -17.53 -21.26
N ILE A 382 15.16 -18.08 -20.34
CA ILE A 382 15.45 -19.37 -19.69
C ILE A 382 15.42 -20.53 -20.72
N THR A 383 14.48 -20.50 -21.67
CA THR A 383 14.40 -21.54 -22.70
C THR A 383 15.59 -21.45 -23.66
N SER A 384 16.04 -20.27 -24.03
CA SER A 384 17.23 -20.10 -24.89
C SER A 384 18.51 -20.58 -24.20
N GLU A 385 18.65 -20.29 -22.92
CA GLU A 385 19.80 -20.75 -22.11
C GLU A 385 19.73 -22.28 -21.91
N THR A 386 18.55 -22.86 -21.67
CA THR A 386 18.38 -24.31 -21.60
C THR A 386 18.75 -25.01 -22.89
N ARG A 387 18.44 -24.42 -24.07
CA ARG A 387 18.81 -24.99 -25.37
C ARG A 387 20.32 -25.03 -25.64
N GLN A 388 21.11 -24.18 -25.01
CA GLN A 388 22.58 -24.25 -25.15
C GLN A 388 23.15 -25.58 -24.62
N TYR A 389 22.49 -26.17 -23.62
CA TYR A 389 22.88 -27.46 -23.08
C TYR A 389 22.28 -28.66 -23.83
N GLN A 390 21.48 -28.44 -24.88
CA GLN A 390 20.76 -29.51 -25.61
C GLN A 390 21.72 -30.56 -26.22
N THR A 391 22.97 -30.19 -26.51
CA THR A 391 23.99 -31.12 -27.00
C THR A 391 24.47 -32.10 -25.96
N GLU A 392 24.34 -31.79 -24.66
CA GLU A 392 24.77 -32.65 -23.55
C GLU A 392 23.68 -33.68 -23.17
N GLY A 393 22.44 -33.46 -23.55
CA GLY A 393 21.26 -34.34 -23.27
C GLY A 393 20.77 -34.30 -21.81
N PHE A 394 21.64 -33.97 -20.88
CA PHE A 394 21.36 -33.92 -19.45
C PHE A 394 21.92 -32.64 -18.83
N MET A 395 21.29 -32.17 -17.78
CA MET A 395 21.66 -30.97 -17.05
C MET A 395 22.04 -31.29 -15.60
N ASN A 396 23.19 -30.78 -15.14
CA ASN A 396 23.63 -30.88 -13.77
C ASN A 396 22.86 -29.94 -12.84
N ARG A 397 22.93 -30.18 -11.54
CA ARG A 397 22.31 -29.33 -10.51
C ARG A 397 22.71 -27.86 -10.59
N GLU A 398 23.99 -27.57 -10.78
CA GLU A 398 24.50 -26.18 -10.88
C GLU A 398 23.98 -25.49 -12.13
N GLN A 399 23.97 -26.17 -13.27
CA GLN A 399 23.41 -25.68 -14.53
C GLN A 399 21.90 -25.40 -14.39
N PHE A 400 21.17 -26.31 -13.74
CA PHE A 400 19.73 -26.12 -13.46
C PHE A 400 19.47 -24.92 -12.55
N LYS A 401 20.33 -24.66 -11.57
CA LYS A 401 20.24 -23.45 -10.73
C LYS A 401 20.50 -22.21 -11.57
N GLN A 402 21.55 -22.19 -12.41
CA GLN A 402 21.99 -21.05 -13.21
C GLN A 402 20.93 -20.55 -14.19
N ILE A 403 20.18 -21.43 -14.86
CA ILE A 403 19.12 -21.00 -15.79
C ILE A 403 18.02 -20.18 -15.09
N PHE A 404 17.79 -20.38 -13.77
CA PHE A 404 16.86 -19.58 -12.99
C PHE A 404 17.48 -18.31 -12.40
N ASP A 405 18.80 -18.11 -12.48
CA ASP A 405 19.44 -16.85 -12.09
C ASP A 405 19.08 -15.72 -13.03
N GLU A 406 18.57 -16.02 -14.26
CA GLU A 406 17.94 -15.05 -15.14
C GLU A 406 16.77 -14.31 -14.48
N LEU A 407 16.06 -14.95 -13.55
CA LEU A 407 14.98 -14.31 -12.77
C LEU A 407 15.49 -13.24 -11.80
N ASP A 408 16.78 -13.25 -11.46
CA ASP A 408 17.44 -12.32 -10.56
C ASP A 408 18.23 -11.24 -11.31
N LYS A 409 18.21 -11.24 -12.65
CA LYS A 409 18.82 -10.18 -13.46
C LYS A 409 17.87 -8.99 -13.61
N ASP A 410 18.46 -7.81 -13.65
CA ASP A 410 17.74 -6.58 -13.94
C ASP A 410 17.14 -6.62 -15.35
N ARG A 411 15.86 -6.30 -15.45
CA ARG A 411 15.16 -6.29 -16.71
C ARG A 411 15.34 -4.97 -17.44
N ILE A 412 15.89 -5.00 -18.62
CA ILE A 412 15.85 -3.89 -19.58
C ILE A 412 14.54 -3.98 -20.36
N ASN A 413 13.73 -2.92 -20.34
CA ASN A 413 12.57 -2.85 -21.23
C ASN A 413 13.07 -2.59 -22.65
N GLU A 414 13.20 -3.64 -23.45
CA GLU A 414 13.48 -3.51 -24.87
C GLU A 414 12.26 -2.92 -25.58
N HIS A 415 12.49 -1.86 -26.32
CA HIS A 415 11.47 -1.26 -27.16
C HIS A 415 11.47 -1.93 -28.54
N PRO A 416 10.29 -2.14 -29.15
CA PRO A 416 10.22 -2.69 -30.49
C PRO A 416 10.98 -1.78 -31.48
N PRO A 417 11.63 -2.36 -32.49
CA PRO A 417 12.39 -1.60 -33.48
C PRO A 417 11.49 -0.59 -34.22
N ALA A 418 12.03 0.56 -34.56
CA ALA A 418 11.30 1.57 -35.32
C ALA A 418 10.90 1.03 -36.70
N PRO A 419 9.73 1.42 -37.24
CA PRO A 419 9.26 0.99 -38.54
C PRO A 419 10.21 1.47 -39.64
N GLN A 420 10.47 0.65 -40.64
CA GLN A 420 11.24 1.02 -41.81
C GLN A 420 10.31 1.40 -42.95
N TYR A 421 10.45 2.62 -43.47
CA TYR A 421 9.65 3.09 -44.60
C TYR A 421 10.49 3.01 -45.92
N ASN A 422 9.85 2.61 -47.02
CA ASN A 422 10.50 2.47 -48.34
C ASN A 422 10.77 3.79 -49.04
N SER A 423 10.11 4.88 -48.63
CA SER A 423 10.28 6.21 -49.25
C SER A 423 11.36 7.03 -48.52
N VAL A 424 12.30 7.60 -49.26
CA VAL A 424 13.37 8.45 -48.70
C VAL A 424 12.81 9.69 -47.99
N VAL A 425 11.70 10.24 -48.47
CA VAL A 425 11.03 11.38 -47.83
C VAL A 425 10.47 11.01 -46.49
N LEU A 426 9.81 9.84 -46.40
CA LEU A 426 9.23 9.36 -45.15
C LEU A 426 10.31 9.00 -44.12
N GLN A 427 11.44 8.44 -44.55
CA GLN A 427 12.59 8.19 -43.68
C GLN A 427 13.18 9.49 -43.11
N LYS A 428 13.36 10.53 -43.95
CA LYS A 428 13.82 11.83 -43.45
C LYS A 428 12.84 12.46 -42.45
N LEU A 429 11.56 12.41 -42.73
CA LEU A 429 10.51 12.88 -41.80
C LEU A 429 10.52 12.10 -40.51
N GLN A 430 10.69 10.78 -40.57
CA GLN A 430 10.81 9.94 -39.38
C GLN A 430 11.99 10.34 -38.50
N VAL A 431 13.15 10.59 -39.08
CA VAL A 431 14.36 11.05 -38.38
C VAL A 431 14.10 12.41 -37.69
N ILE A 432 13.48 13.36 -38.40
CA ILE A 432 13.16 14.69 -37.86
C ILE A 432 12.21 14.57 -36.67
N PHE A 433 11.15 13.78 -36.79
CA PHE A 433 10.13 13.62 -35.75
C PHE A 433 10.59 12.73 -34.58
N SER A 434 11.59 11.89 -34.79
CA SER A 434 12.23 11.09 -33.74
C SER A 434 13.32 11.85 -32.98
N HIS A 435 13.68 13.06 -33.45
CA HIS A 435 14.73 13.84 -32.83
C HIS A 435 14.30 14.49 -31.50
N SER A 436 15.23 14.64 -30.57
CA SER A 436 15.01 15.24 -29.25
C SER A 436 14.42 16.66 -29.30
N TYR A 437 14.75 17.45 -30.30
CA TYR A 437 14.18 18.80 -30.48
C TYR A 437 12.66 18.79 -30.61
N PHE A 438 12.07 17.77 -31.22
CA PHE A 438 10.64 17.66 -31.35
C PHE A 438 9.96 17.46 -29.96
N THR A 439 10.61 16.68 -29.10
CA THR A 439 10.14 16.49 -27.70
C THR A 439 10.27 17.78 -26.89
N VAL A 440 11.40 18.49 -27.01
CA VAL A 440 11.62 19.78 -26.33
C VAL A 440 10.59 20.83 -26.79
N PHE A 441 10.31 20.90 -28.09
CA PHE A 441 9.28 21.79 -28.61
C PHE A 441 7.89 21.45 -28.06
N GLY A 442 7.51 20.18 -28.04
CA GLY A 442 6.26 19.73 -27.46
C GLY A 442 6.14 20.06 -25.95
N ASN A 443 7.25 19.98 -25.20
CA ASN A 443 7.30 20.39 -23.81
C ASN A 443 7.14 21.92 -23.63
N ALA A 444 7.74 22.71 -24.52
CA ALA A 444 7.58 24.17 -24.52
C ALA A 444 6.12 24.57 -24.78
N VAL A 445 5.44 23.91 -25.73
CA VAL A 445 4.01 24.14 -26.01
C VAL A 445 3.16 23.75 -24.80
N ALA A 446 3.46 22.62 -24.12
CA ALA A 446 2.76 22.22 -22.92
C ALA A 446 2.94 23.25 -21.78
N LEU A 447 4.15 23.78 -21.59
CA LEU A 447 4.41 24.85 -20.64
C LEU A 447 3.66 26.12 -20.98
N ALA A 448 3.66 26.54 -22.25
CA ALA A 448 2.90 27.71 -22.70
C ALA A 448 1.40 27.58 -22.43
N HIS A 449 0.84 26.39 -22.61
CA HIS A 449 -0.57 26.12 -22.30
C HIS A 449 -0.86 26.27 -20.79
N VAL A 450 0.00 25.69 -19.93
CA VAL A 450 -0.16 25.83 -18.47
C VAL A 450 -0.03 27.30 -18.04
N VAL A 451 0.95 28.05 -18.59
CA VAL A 451 1.10 29.49 -18.31
C VAL A 451 -0.13 30.27 -18.74
N CYS A 452 -0.71 29.93 -19.90
CA CYS A 452 -1.97 30.54 -20.37
C CYS A 452 -3.11 30.30 -19.38
N ILE A 453 -3.28 29.06 -18.90
CA ILE A 453 -4.30 28.75 -17.88
C ILE A 453 -4.04 29.52 -16.58
N CYS A 454 -2.81 29.54 -16.09
CA CYS A 454 -2.44 30.30 -14.88
C CYS A 454 -2.76 31.78 -15.02
N THR A 455 -2.44 32.39 -16.18
CA THR A 455 -2.75 33.80 -16.44
C THR A 455 -4.25 34.07 -16.36
N VAL A 456 -5.04 33.19 -16.95
CA VAL A 456 -6.52 33.37 -16.94
C VAL A 456 -7.11 33.13 -15.56
N LEU A 457 -6.57 32.15 -14.80
CA LEU A 457 -6.99 31.94 -13.41
C LEU A 457 -6.72 33.20 -12.56
N VAL A 458 -5.57 33.85 -12.74
CA VAL A 458 -5.25 35.11 -12.05
C VAL A 458 -6.19 36.23 -12.49
N LEU A 459 -6.44 36.40 -13.80
CA LEU A 459 -7.33 37.44 -14.33
C LEU A 459 -8.80 37.27 -13.92
N ASN A 460 -9.21 36.03 -13.65
CA ASN A 460 -10.56 35.70 -13.25
C ASN A 460 -10.72 35.43 -11.74
N SER A 461 -9.68 35.66 -10.92
CA SER A 461 -9.72 35.40 -9.48
C SER A 461 -10.84 36.15 -8.76
N ASP A 462 -11.03 37.41 -9.12
CA ASP A 462 -11.99 38.30 -8.46
C ASP A 462 -13.38 38.32 -9.16
N LYS A 463 -13.54 37.59 -10.29
CA LYS A 463 -14.81 37.58 -11.04
C LYS A 463 -15.71 36.47 -10.55
N SER A 464 -17.01 36.78 -10.42
CA SER A 464 -18.05 35.79 -10.16
C SER A 464 -18.17 34.80 -11.32
N THR A 465 -18.79 33.64 -11.10
CA THR A 465 -18.89 32.56 -12.10
C THR A 465 -19.63 33.02 -13.37
N GLY A 466 -20.62 33.92 -13.22
CA GLY A 466 -21.41 34.48 -14.36
C GLY A 466 -20.68 35.56 -15.16
N GLU A 467 -19.63 36.18 -14.62
CA GLU A 467 -18.86 37.26 -15.27
C GLU A 467 -17.63 36.76 -16.03
N ARG A 468 -17.35 35.45 -15.94
CA ARG A 468 -16.18 34.82 -16.62
C ARG A 468 -16.55 34.59 -18.09
N ASP A 469 -16.04 35.44 -18.98
CA ASP A 469 -16.09 35.14 -20.41
C ASP A 469 -15.02 34.11 -20.77
N ASN A 470 -15.44 32.93 -21.15
CA ASN A 470 -14.55 31.80 -21.42
C ASN A 470 -14.39 31.49 -22.92
N LEU A 471 -15.11 32.18 -23.83
CA LEU A 471 -15.07 31.84 -25.25
C LEU A 471 -13.65 31.86 -25.82
N TYR A 472 -12.88 32.90 -25.50
CA TYR A 472 -11.47 32.99 -25.97
C TYR A 472 -10.61 31.86 -25.41
N MET A 473 -10.84 31.49 -24.15
CA MET A 473 -10.11 30.38 -23.52
C MET A 473 -10.46 29.04 -24.14
N GLU A 474 -11.73 28.80 -24.42
CA GLU A 474 -12.18 27.59 -25.08
C GLU A 474 -11.58 27.44 -26.48
N ILE A 475 -11.45 28.51 -27.23
CA ILE A 475 -10.80 28.54 -28.55
C ILE A 475 -9.31 28.24 -28.39
N ILE A 476 -8.63 28.89 -27.44
CA ILE A 476 -7.20 28.66 -27.16
C ILE A 476 -6.96 27.20 -26.72
N ASN A 477 -7.75 26.68 -25.80
CA ASN A 477 -7.67 25.29 -25.38
C ASN A 477 -7.86 24.31 -26.55
N MET A 478 -8.81 24.58 -27.44
CA MET A 478 -9.03 23.75 -28.63
C MET A 478 -7.83 23.77 -29.57
N CYS A 479 -7.20 24.95 -29.78
CA CYS A 479 -5.98 25.05 -30.57
C CYS A 479 -4.84 24.19 -30.00
N PHE A 480 -4.64 24.24 -28.69
CA PHE A 480 -3.64 23.39 -28.02
C PHE A 480 -4.01 21.89 -28.12
N ILE A 481 -5.28 21.52 -27.97
CA ILE A 481 -5.71 20.13 -28.09
C ILE A 481 -5.49 19.60 -29.51
N ILE A 482 -5.77 20.39 -30.54
CA ILE A 482 -5.49 20.03 -31.95
C ILE A 482 -3.99 19.84 -32.15
N TYR A 483 -3.15 20.72 -31.59
CA TYR A 483 -1.71 20.56 -31.63
C TYR A 483 -1.29 19.22 -30.97
N TYR A 484 -1.82 18.89 -29.80
CA TYR A 484 -1.49 17.65 -29.12
C TYR A 484 -1.96 16.40 -29.87
N LEU A 485 -3.09 16.48 -30.54
CA LEU A 485 -3.56 15.41 -31.41
C LEU A 485 -2.61 15.21 -32.60
N SER A 486 -2.15 16.31 -33.22
CA SER A 486 -1.17 16.25 -34.30
C SER A 486 0.19 15.69 -33.83
N GLU A 487 0.66 16.09 -32.63
CA GLU A 487 1.85 15.55 -32.01
C GLU A 487 1.74 14.03 -31.77
N MET A 488 0.60 13.58 -31.29
CA MET A 488 0.30 12.14 -31.08
C MET A 488 0.36 11.37 -32.42
N CYS A 489 -0.28 11.88 -33.48
CA CYS A 489 -0.26 11.25 -34.80
C CYS A 489 1.16 11.18 -35.38
N VAL A 490 1.94 12.23 -35.22
CA VAL A 490 3.34 12.28 -35.66
C VAL A 490 4.21 11.28 -34.89
N LYS A 491 4.03 11.16 -33.58
CA LYS A 491 4.74 10.15 -32.76
C LYS A 491 4.34 8.72 -33.12
N ILE A 492 3.06 8.45 -33.42
CA ILE A 492 2.60 7.16 -33.92
C ILE A 492 3.23 6.84 -35.28
N PHE A 493 3.32 7.82 -36.16
CA PHE A 493 4.02 7.67 -37.45
C PHE A 493 5.51 7.33 -37.25
N ALA A 494 6.21 8.06 -36.36
CA ALA A 494 7.63 7.86 -36.13
C ALA A 494 7.99 6.50 -35.50
N LEU A 495 7.18 6.04 -34.52
CA LEU A 495 7.45 4.87 -33.69
C LEU A 495 6.65 3.63 -34.07
N SER A 496 5.65 3.73 -34.95
CA SER A 496 4.58 2.74 -35.15
C SER A 496 3.66 2.63 -33.91
N TRP A 497 2.45 2.12 -34.09
CA TRP A 497 1.47 1.93 -33.01
C TRP A 497 2.02 1.09 -31.86
N LYS A 498 2.68 -0.02 -32.15
CA LYS A 498 3.29 -0.90 -31.12
C LYS A 498 4.45 -0.20 -30.39
N GLY A 499 5.28 0.54 -31.11
CA GLY A 499 6.36 1.33 -30.54
C GLY A 499 5.84 2.48 -29.65
N TYR A 500 4.81 3.19 -30.10
CA TYR A 500 4.18 4.25 -29.33
C TYR A 500 3.63 3.73 -27.98
N LEU A 501 2.92 2.61 -27.98
CA LEU A 501 2.36 1.97 -26.76
C LEU A 501 3.43 1.30 -25.88
N SER A 502 4.65 1.12 -26.35
CA SER A 502 5.76 0.60 -25.52
C SER A 502 6.27 1.64 -24.51
N TYR A 503 6.11 2.94 -24.82
CA TYR A 503 6.55 4.02 -23.93
C TYR A 503 5.41 4.47 -23.02
N ARG A 504 5.55 4.31 -21.71
CA ARG A 504 4.52 4.72 -20.71
C ARG A 504 4.16 6.20 -20.80
N ASN A 505 5.13 7.07 -21.09
CA ASN A 505 4.91 8.50 -21.24
C ASN A 505 3.99 8.80 -22.43
N ASN A 506 4.18 8.10 -23.55
CA ASN A 506 3.33 8.27 -24.73
C ASN A 506 1.89 7.77 -24.48
N ILE A 507 1.73 6.66 -23.72
CA ILE A 507 0.41 6.16 -23.33
C ILE A 507 -0.31 7.21 -22.49
N PHE A 508 0.38 7.80 -21.50
CA PHE A 508 -0.18 8.83 -20.63
C PHE A 508 -0.58 10.08 -21.43
N ASP A 509 0.34 10.59 -22.28
CA ASP A 509 0.07 11.74 -23.15
C ASP A 509 -1.09 11.48 -24.13
N GLY A 510 -1.13 10.30 -24.73
CA GLY A 510 -2.19 9.90 -25.64
C GLY A 510 -3.55 9.80 -24.95
N PHE A 511 -3.58 9.16 -23.79
CA PHE A 511 -4.81 9.07 -22.97
C PHE A 511 -5.34 10.46 -22.60
N LEU A 512 -4.47 11.35 -22.10
CA LEU A 512 -4.87 12.73 -21.77
C LEU A 512 -5.35 13.49 -23.00
N THR A 513 -4.69 13.33 -24.15
CA THR A 513 -5.08 14.01 -25.40
C THR A 513 -6.47 13.59 -25.85
N ILE A 514 -6.77 12.29 -25.84
CA ILE A 514 -8.08 11.75 -26.22
C ILE A 514 -9.14 12.21 -25.23
N LEU A 515 -8.86 12.14 -23.95
CA LEU A 515 -9.79 12.56 -22.90
C LEU A 515 -10.11 14.06 -22.99
N LEU A 516 -9.09 14.91 -23.17
CA LEU A 516 -9.27 16.35 -23.38
C LEU A 516 -10.08 16.65 -24.63
N LEU A 517 -9.82 15.94 -25.74
CA LEU A 517 -10.59 16.11 -26.97
C LEU A 517 -12.06 15.74 -26.78
N VAL A 518 -12.35 14.62 -26.14
CA VAL A 518 -13.71 14.16 -25.85
C VAL A 518 -14.44 15.18 -24.97
N LEU A 519 -13.82 15.64 -23.90
CA LEU A 519 -14.41 16.62 -22.99
C LEU A 519 -14.65 17.96 -23.68
N GLN A 520 -13.71 18.43 -24.50
CA GLN A 520 -13.86 19.69 -25.23
C GLN A 520 -14.99 19.60 -26.27
N ILE A 521 -15.11 18.49 -26.99
CA ILE A 521 -16.24 18.25 -27.92
C ILE A 521 -17.54 18.19 -27.13
N THR A 522 -17.57 17.54 -25.99
CA THR A 522 -18.77 17.48 -25.12
C THR A 522 -19.21 18.87 -24.67
N ILE A 523 -18.26 19.74 -24.29
CA ILE A 523 -18.56 21.14 -23.96
C ILE A 523 -19.20 21.85 -25.14
N TYR A 524 -18.64 21.73 -26.35
CA TYR A 524 -19.23 22.38 -27.55
C TYR A 524 -20.59 21.82 -27.92
N VAL A 525 -20.83 20.53 -27.79
CA VAL A 525 -22.09 19.88 -28.18
C VAL A 525 -23.22 20.17 -27.17
N ILE A 526 -22.93 20.01 -25.86
CA ILE A 526 -23.94 20.16 -24.81
C ILE A 526 -24.26 21.62 -24.58
N TYR A 527 -23.26 22.49 -24.52
CA TYR A 527 -23.43 23.89 -24.17
C TYR A 527 -23.49 24.83 -25.36
N ARG A 528 -23.42 24.32 -26.63
CA ARG A 528 -23.61 25.05 -27.88
C ARG A 528 -22.90 26.41 -27.93
N LEU A 529 -21.59 26.46 -27.66
CA LEU A 529 -20.83 27.71 -27.70
C LEU A 529 -20.86 28.36 -29.12
N PRO A 530 -20.98 29.71 -29.25
CA PRO A 530 -20.82 30.75 -28.23
C PRO A 530 -22.19 31.18 -27.61
N HIS A 531 -22.28 31.16 -26.28
CA HIS A 531 -23.47 31.61 -25.56
C HIS A 531 -23.20 32.92 -24.82
N SER A 532 -24.02 33.90 -25.04
CA SER A 532 -24.01 35.15 -24.30
C SER A 532 -24.74 35.06 -22.94
N HIS A 533 -25.58 34.07 -22.72
CA HIS A 533 -26.35 33.87 -21.47
C HIS A 533 -26.67 32.39 -21.29
N VAL A 534 -25.82 31.67 -20.58
CA VAL A 534 -26.17 30.32 -20.08
C VAL A 534 -26.58 30.48 -18.64
N ASP A 535 -27.83 30.14 -18.33
CA ASP A 535 -28.29 30.01 -16.95
C ASP A 535 -27.43 28.95 -16.24
N PRO A 536 -26.85 29.25 -15.05
CA PRO A 536 -26.00 28.31 -14.32
C PRO A 536 -26.68 27.00 -13.89
N SER A 537 -28.01 26.94 -14.06
CA SER A 537 -28.88 25.84 -13.61
C SER A 537 -29.34 24.90 -14.72
N SER A 538 -28.75 24.94 -15.93
CA SER A 538 -29.15 24.01 -16.99
C SER A 538 -28.79 22.55 -16.69
N ASP A 539 -29.75 21.68 -16.83
CA ASP A 539 -29.89 20.27 -16.40
C ASP A 539 -28.85 19.25 -16.94
N GLY A 540 -27.57 19.48 -16.77
CA GLY A 540 -26.55 18.47 -17.01
C GLY A 540 -26.06 17.83 -15.71
N VAL A 541 -25.62 16.60 -15.77
CA VAL A 541 -25.02 15.88 -14.62
C VAL A 541 -23.83 16.65 -14.02
N PHE A 542 -23.17 17.48 -14.82
CA PHE A 542 -22.13 18.43 -14.43
C PHE A 542 -22.44 19.81 -14.99
N SER A 543 -22.17 20.87 -14.22
CA SER A 543 -22.27 22.24 -14.71
C SER A 543 -21.16 22.52 -15.74
N LEU A 544 -21.40 23.51 -16.65
CA LEU A 544 -20.37 23.96 -17.62
C LEU A 544 -19.04 24.27 -16.92
N TRP A 545 -19.10 24.93 -15.77
CA TRP A 545 -17.92 25.31 -14.99
C TRP A 545 -17.16 24.15 -14.41
N GLU A 546 -17.83 23.10 -13.99
CA GLU A 546 -17.19 21.86 -13.52
C GLU A 546 -16.45 21.17 -14.65
N MET A 547 -17.05 21.11 -15.84
CA MET A 547 -16.41 20.56 -17.04
C MET A 547 -15.15 21.34 -17.43
N VAL A 548 -15.24 22.68 -17.49
CA VAL A 548 -14.11 23.55 -17.80
C VAL A 548 -12.98 23.41 -16.75
N ARG A 549 -13.34 23.39 -15.47
CA ARG A 549 -12.36 23.14 -14.39
C ARG A 549 -11.66 21.79 -14.57
N PHE A 550 -12.43 20.76 -14.92
CA PHE A 550 -11.87 19.43 -15.12
C PHE A 550 -10.90 19.39 -16.31
N VAL A 551 -11.25 20.05 -17.44
CA VAL A 551 -10.33 20.21 -18.58
C VAL A 551 -9.03 20.91 -18.16
N ASN A 552 -9.12 22.01 -17.42
CA ASN A 552 -7.96 22.75 -16.96
C ASN A 552 -7.05 21.91 -16.03
N VAL A 553 -7.63 21.12 -15.13
CA VAL A 553 -6.90 20.19 -14.27
C VAL A 553 -6.15 19.14 -15.11
N LEU A 554 -6.79 18.57 -16.14
CA LEU A 554 -6.15 17.60 -17.03
C LEU A 554 -5.00 18.20 -17.82
N VAL A 555 -5.12 19.46 -18.23
CA VAL A 555 -4.01 20.18 -18.89
C VAL A 555 -2.82 20.37 -17.94
N VAL A 556 -3.08 20.70 -16.68
CA VAL A 556 -2.00 20.79 -15.68
C VAL A 556 -1.33 19.43 -15.47
N PHE A 557 -2.07 18.32 -15.44
CA PHE A 557 -1.46 16.98 -15.40
C PHE A 557 -0.54 16.69 -16.59
N ARG A 558 -0.79 17.29 -17.75
CA ARG A 558 0.08 17.16 -18.92
C ARG A 558 1.48 17.74 -18.69
N PHE A 559 1.63 18.72 -17.81
CA PHE A 559 2.93 19.25 -17.41
C PHE A 559 3.88 18.19 -16.82
N LEU A 560 3.32 17.12 -16.22
CA LEU A 560 4.11 16.01 -15.67
C LEU A 560 5.00 15.32 -16.73
N ARG A 561 4.69 15.46 -18.01
CA ARG A 561 5.52 14.91 -19.11
C ARG A 561 6.94 15.49 -19.18
N ILE A 562 7.18 16.67 -18.59
CA ILE A 562 8.49 17.32 -18.55
C ILE A 562 9.44 16.62 -17.56
N ILE A 563 8.88 15.96 -16.53
CA ILE A 563 9.65 15.33 -15.44
C ILE A 563 10.70 14.33 -15.97
N PRO A 564 10.40 13.42 -16.92
CA PRO A 564 11.37 12.45 -17.43
C PRO A 564 12.56 13.08 -18.19
N ASP A 565 12.40 14.29 -18.71
CA ASP A 565 13.44 14.94 -19.52
C ASP A 565 14.51 15.62 -18.64
N ILE A 566 14.21 15.88 -17.37
CA ILE A 566 15.14 16.46 -16.39
C ILE A 566 15.73 15.31 -15.56
N LYS A 567 17.01 15.01 -15.72
CA LYS A 567 17.68 13.84 -15.10
C LYS A 567 17.41 13.67 -13.60
N LEU A 568 17.54 14.74 -12.82
CA LEU A 568 17.30 14.71 -11.38
C LEU A 568 15.82 14.45 -11.06
N MET A 569 14.90 15.12 -11.75
CA MET A 569 13.45 14.91 -11.57
C MET A 569 13.06 13.51 -12.00
N ALA A 570 13.60 13.00 -13.09
CA ALA A 570 13.37 11.64 -13.57
C ALA A 570 13.82 10.60 -12.54
N LEU A 571 14.99 10.80 -11.90
CA LEU A 571 15.46 9.93 -10.81
C LEU A 571 14.50 9.94 -9.63
N VAL A 572 14.10 11.11 -9.16
CA VAL A 572 13.15 11.25 -8.03
C VAL A 572 11.79 10.63 -8.40
N ALA A 573 11.23 10.97 -9.56
CA ALA A 573 9.94 10.46 -10.00
C ALA A 573 9.97 8.93 -10.18
N SER A 574 11.00 8.36 -10.79
CA SER A 574 11.15 6.91 -10.91
C SER A 574 11.27 6.23 -9.55
N THR A 575 11.97 6.87 -8.60
CA THR A 575 12.07 6.38 -7.22
C THR A 575 10.72 6.35 -6.54
N LEU A 576 9.92 7.41 -6.68
CA LEU A 576 8.56 7.48 -6.12
C LEU A 576 7.63 6.44 -6.76
N LEU A 577 7.70 6.23 -8.08
CA LEU A 577 6.87 5.23 -8.77
C LEU A 577 7.21 3.79 -8.35
N ASP A 578 8.50 3.47 -8.18
CA ASP A 578 8.92 2.17 -7.68
C ASP A 578 8.57 1.99 -6.20
N LEU A 579 8.61 3.08 -5.43
CA LEU A 579 8.17 3.10 -4.06
C LEU A 579 6.69 2.69 -3.92
N VAL A 580 5.81 3.17 -4.81
CA VAL A 580 4.37 2.81 -4.79
C VAL A 580 4.17 1.29 -4.87
N LYS A 581 4.98 0.58 -5.65
CA LYS A 581 4.92 -0.89 -5.73
C LYS A 581 5.31 -1.55 -4.39
N ASN A 582 6.34 -1.02 -3.75
CA ASN A 582 6.86 -1.54 -2.48
C ASN A 582 5.97 -1.16 -1.29
N LEU A 583 5.32 0.01 -1.35
CA LEU A 583 4.40 0.51 -0.34
C LEU A 583 3.09 -0.27 -0.24
N ARG A 584 2.71 -1.03 -1.26
CA ARG A 584 1.38 -1.69 -1.32
C ARG A 584 1.04 -2.51 -0.07
N ALA A 585 2.02 -3.21 0.51
CA ALA A 585 1.82 -3.97 1.75
C ALA A 585 1.62 -3.05 2.97
N PHE A 586 2.38 -1.97 3.05
CA PHE A 586 2.30 -0.99 4.13
C PHE A 586 1.00 -0.18 4.04
N ALA A 587 0.66 0.30 2.84
CA ALA A 587 -0.61 0.97 2.60
C ALA A 587 -1.80 0.09 2.99
N GLY A 588 -1.76 -1.21 2.67
CA GLY A 588 -2.79 -2.15 3.09
C GLY A 588 -2.93 -2.27 4.60
N ILE A 589 -1.83 -2.31 5.36
CA ILE A 589 -1.92 -2.34 6.82
C ILE A 589 -2.42 -0.99 7.36
N LEU A 590 -2.00 0.12 6.76
CA LEU A 590 -2.51 1.45 7.14
C LEU A 590 -4.03 1.52 6.95
N VAL A 591 -4.56 1.03 5.83
CA VAL A 591 -6.01 0.91 5.59
C VAL A 591 -6.69 0.08 6.67
N VAL A 592 -6.10 -1.05 7.08
CA VAL A 592 -6.63 -1.88 8.18
C VAL A 592 -6.69 -1.08 9.48
N VAL A 593 -5.64 -0.36 9.82
CA VAL A 593 -5.57 0.42 11.07
C VAL A 593 -6.56 1.58 11.03
N TYR A 594 -6.65 2.33 9.93
CA TYR A 594 -7.66 3.36 9.72
C TYR A 594 -9.09 2.82 9.88
N TYR A 595 -9.37 1.69 9.24
CA TYR A 595 -10.67 1.07 9.31
C TYR A 595 -11.07 0.70 10.73
N ILE A 596 -10.16 0.07 11.49
CA ILE A 596 -10.40 -0.32 12.88
C ILE A 596 -10.66 0.92 13.74
N PHE A 597 -9.81 1.94 13.66
CA PHE A 597 -9.99 3.17 14.43
C PHE A 597 -11.25 3.93 14.01
N ALA A 598 -11.58 4.02 12.72
CA ALA A 598 -12.78 4.67 12.24
C ALA A 598 -14.05 3.98 12.79
N VAL A 599 -14.17 2.66 12.68
CA VAL A 599 -15.31 1.90 13.21
C VAL A 599 -15.41 2.03 14.73
N PHE A 600 -14.27 1.95 15.42
CA PHE A 600 -14.24 2.09 16.88
C PHE A 600 -14.54 3.53 17.31
N GLY A 601 -14.08 4.53 16.56
CA GLY A 601 -14.39 5.95 16.79
C GLY A 601 -15.88 6.25 16.61
N ILE A 602 -16.51 5.71 15.56
CA ILE A 602 -17.96 5.83 15.36
C ILE A 602 -18.71 5.25 16.55
N TRP A 603 -18.35 4.03 16.96
CA TRP A 603 -18.99 3.40 18.11
C TRP A 603 -18.90 4.22 19.41
N LEU A 604 -17.76 4.91 19.63
CA LEU A 604 -17.55 5.73 20.82
C LEU A 604 -18.22 7.11 20.74
N PHE A 605 -18.23 7.72 19.55
CA PHE A 605 -18.43 9.17 19.40
C PHE A 605 -19.58 9.54 18.45
N GLU A 606 -20.30 8.60 17.86
CA GLU A 606 -21.44 8.88 16.97
C GLU A 606 -22.45 9.77 17.69
N GLY A 607 -22.82 10.90 17.04
CA GLY A 607 -23.78 11.85 17.57
C GLY A 607 -23.35 12.62 18.83
N ALA A 608 -22.06 12.56 19.21
CA ALA A 608 -21.55 13.27 20.38
C ALA A 608 -21.53 14.79 20.17
N ILE A 609 -21.13 15.25 18.98
CA ILE A 609 -21.08 16.67 18.65
C ILE A 609 -22.38 17.09 17.98
N LYS A 610 -23.20 17.87 18.71
CA LYS A 610 -24.46 18.42 18.20
C LYS A 610 -24.34 19.94 18.08
N PRO A 611 -24.70 20.53 16.93
CA PRO A 611 -24.78 21.96 16.82
C PRO A 611 -25.85 22.51 17.76
N PRO A 612 -25.70 23.74 18.31
CA PRO A 612 -26.72 24.40 19.09
C PRO A 612 -28.04 24.52 18.28
N PRO A 613 -29.21 24.40 18.93
CA PRO A 613 -30.51 24.42 18.24
C PRO A 613 -30.77 25.68 17.45
N ASP A 614 -30.16 26.81 17.83
CA ASP A 614 -30.28 28.10 17.15
C ASP A 614 -29.49 28.21 15.84
N MET A 615 -28.58 27.26 15.56
CA MET A 615 -27.80 27.21 14.32
C MET A 615 -28.42 26.33 13.23
N SER A 616 -29.47 25.62 13.47
CA SER A 616 -30.18 24.83 12.45
C SER A 616 -31.11 25.71 11.64
N VAL A 617 -30.57 26.65 10.86
CA VAL A 617 -31.32 27.57 10.00
C VAL A 617 -31.41 26.99 8.57
N PRO A 618 -32.58 27.08 7.87
CA PRO A 618 -32.67 26.64 6.49
C PRO A 618 -31.68 27.40 5.59
N TYR A 619 -31.15 26.71 4.61
CA TYR A 619 -30.10 27.09 3.65
C TYR A 619 -30.25 28.48 2.97
N ASN A 620 -31.37 29.17 3.12
CA ASN A 620 -31.70 30.44 2.43
C ASN A 620 -31.51 31.72 3.26
N THR A 621 -30.89 31.66 4.43
CA THR A 621 -30.69 32.86 5.24
C THR A 621 -29.23 33.29 5.19
N SER A 622 -28.96 34.55 4.80
CA SER A 622 -27.61 35.11 4.71
C SER A 622 -26.86 35.01 6.03
N MET A 623 -25.64 34.50 5.95
CA MET A 623 -24.75 34.11 7.03
C MET A 623 -24.31 35.23 7.99
N GLU A 624 -24.58 36.52 7.64
CA GLU A 624 -24.05 37.66 8.39
C GLU A 624 -24.72 37.93 9.74
N ASN A 625 -25.92 37.44 9.99
CA ASN A 625 -26.65 37.74 11.22
C ASN A 625 -26.57 36.71 12.35
N ILE A 626 -25.92 35.58 12.12
CA ILE A 626 -25.91 34.45 13.10
C ILE A 626 -24.66 34.47 14.03
N THR A 627 -23.62 35.18 13.64
CA THR A 627 -22.34 35.22 14.37
C THR A 627 -22.33 36.09 15.63
N SER A 628 -23.38 36.85 15.90
CA SER A 628 -23.34 37.91 16.92
C SER A 628 -23.58 37.47 18.38
N ASN A 629 -24.05 36.26 18.65
CA ASN A 629 -24.42 35.87 20.03
C ASN A 629 -23.63 34.71 20.64
N PHE A 630 -22.64 34.15 19.92
CA PHE A 630 -21.81 33.07 20.46
C PHE A 630 -20.39 33.59 20.69
N SER A 631 -20.03 33.86 21.94
CA SER A 631 -18.65 34.10 22.32
C SER A 631 -17.88 32.77 22.31
N THR A 632 -17.46 32.34 21.12
CA THR A 632 -16.61 31.16 20.97
C THR A 632 -15.18 31.55 21.35
N GLU A 633 -14.59 30.80 22.26
CA GLU A 633 -13.16 31.00 22.60
C GLU A 633 -12.31 30.72 21.34
N CYS A 634 -11.28 31.54 21.12
CA CYS A 634 -10.36 31.43 20.00
C CYS A 634 -9.69 30.04 19.97
N GLY A 635 -9.54 29.43 18.77
CA GLY A 635 -8.86 28.17 18.58
C GLY A 635 -9.70 26.93 18.94
N THR A 636 -10.99 27.09 19.27
CA THR A 636 -11.87 25.96 19.53
C THR A 636 -12.42 25.35 18.23
N TYR A 637 -12.85 24.11 18.31
CA TYR A 637 -13.47 23.37 17.21
C TYR A 637 -14.63 24.14 16.55
N GLU A 638 -15.45 24.78 17.38
CA GLU A 638 -16.61 25.57 16.95
C GLU A 638 -16.19 26.85 16.22
N GLN A 639 -15.22 27.57 16.77
CA GLN A 639 -14.70 28.82 16.18
C GLN A 639 -13.96 28.54 14.86
N LEU A 640 -13.24 27.42 14.77
CA LEU A 640 -12.56 26.99 13.56
C LEU A 640 -13.52 26.42 12.49
N GLY A 641 -14.79 26.21 12.83
CA GLY A 641 -15.78 25.71 11.89
C GLY A 641 -15.59 24.25 11.49
N TYR A 642 -14.98 23.41 12.33
CA TYR A 642 -14.65 22.03 12.02
C TYR A 642 -15.83 21.05 12.04
N TRP A 643 -17.07 21.53 11.99
CA TRP A 643 -18.30 20.73 12.00
C TRP A 643 -18.35 19.56 11.00
N PRO A 644 -17.75 19.67 9.78
CA PRO A 644 -17.69 18.54 8.86
C PRO A 644 -16.82 17.37 9.34
N ASN A 645 -15.87 17.62 10.29
CA ASN A 645 -14.94 16.62 10.79
C ASN A 645 -15.51 15.97 12.06
N ASN A 646 -16.29 14.93 11.90
CA ASN A 646 -16.97 14.24 12.99
C ASN A 646 -16.90 12.70 12.84
N PHE A 647 -17.45 11.96 13.80
CA PHE A 647 -17.59 10.50 13.78
C PHE A 647 -19.01 10.03 13.48
N ASP A 648 -19.83 10.86 12.85
CA ASP A 648 -21.23 10.52 12.57
C ASP A 648 -21.40 9.55 11.40
N ASP A 649 -20.38 9.40 10.57
CA ASP A 649 -20.32 8.41 9.50
C ASP A 649 -18.89 7.97 9.20
N PHE A 650 -18.75 6.90 8.40
CA PHE A 650 -17.45 6.28 8.13
C PHE A 650 -16.52 7.17 7.30
N ALA A 651 -17.05 7.93 6.33
CA ALA A 651 -16.23 8.82 5.51
C ALA A 651 -15.71 10.00 6.34
N ALA A 652 -16.59 10.65 7.14
CA ALA A 652 -16.20 11.73 8.03
C ALA A 652 -15.15 11.26 9.07
N ALA A 653 -15.34 10.07 9.64
CA ALA A 653 -14.40 9.47 10.58
C ALA A 653 -13.00 9.27 9.96
N ILE A 654 -12.91 8.79 8.71
CA ILE A 654 -11.62 8.64 8.02
C ILE A 654 -10.94 10.00 7.82
N ILE A 655 -11.70 11.03 7.41
CA ILE A 655 -11.14 12.37 7.19
C ILE A 655 -10.64 12.95 8.52
N LEU A 656 -11.43 12.86 9.59
CA LEU A 656 -11.00 13.33 10.91
C LEU A 656 -9.73 12.62 11.39
N LEU A 657 -9.66 11.30 11.22
CA LEU A 657 -8.46 10.53 11.55
C LEU A 657 -7.25 10.95 10.70
N TYR A 658 -7.47 11.30 9.44
CA TYR A 658 -6.42 11.84 8.57
C TYR A 658 -5.91 13.19 9.08
N ASP A 659 -6.81 14.11 9.46
CA ASP A 659 -6.44 15.41 10.01
C ASP A 659 -5.60 15.27 11.29
N VAL A 660 -5.99 14.37 12.19
CA VAL A 660 -5.20 14.06 13.40
C VAL A 660 -3.84 13.45 13.04
N MET A 661 -3.73 12.61 12.00
CA MET A 661 -2.45 12.03 11.57
C MET A 661 -1.48 13.09 11.06
N ILE A 662 -1.97 14.14 10.40
CA ILE A 662 -1.15 15.27 9.90
C ILE A 662 -0.64 16.16 11.03
N ILE A 663 -1.19 16.02 12.24
CA ILE A 663 -0.79 16.76 13.47
C ILE A 663 -1.20 18.25 13.45
N ASN A 664 -1.81 18.76 12.41
CA ASN A 664 -2.24 20.15 12.36
C ASN A 664 -3.54 20.35 13.15
N ASN A 665 -3.52 21.21 14.19
CA ASN A 665 -4.66 21.51 15.07
C ASN A 665 -5.39 20.28 15.66
N TRP A 666 -4.71 19.12 15.74
CA TRP A 666 -5.33 17.89 16.24
C TRP A 666 -5.85 18.01 17.68
N GLN A 667 -5.28 18.96 18.44
CA GLN A 667 -5.73 19.30 19.79
C GLN A 667 -7.20 19.75 19.79
N ALA A 668 -7.62 20.57 18.82
CA ALA A 668 -8.98 21.09 18.76
C ALA A 668 -10.02 19.96 18.67
N PHE A 669 -9.72 18.88 17.91
CA PHE A 669 -10.57 17.67 17.87
C PHE A 669 -10.58 16.95 19.21
N MET A 670 -9.42 16.72 19.80
CA MET A 670 -9.30 16.01 21.08
C MET A 670 -10.04 16.76 22.20
N ASP A 671 -9.89 18.08 22.28
CA ASP A 671 -10.51 18.90 23.32
C ASP A 671 -12.03 19.01 23.10
N ALA A 672 -12.52 19.08 21.84
CA ALA A 672 -13.93 19.05 21.53
C ALA A 672 -14.57 17.75 22.03
N TYR A 673 -14.04 16.59 21.59
CA TYR A 673 -14.58 15.31 22.01
C TYR A 673 -14.48 15.08 23.54
N THR A 674 -13.44 15.62 24.19
CA THR A 674 -13.33 15.58 25.65
C THR A 674 -14.44 16.39 26.32
N ARG A 675 -14.80 17.57 25.78
CA ARG A 675 -15.90 18.39 26.31
C ARG A 675 -17.27 17.77 26.12
N TYR A 676 -17.51 17.20 24.94
CA TYR A 676 -18.82 16.64 24.60
C TYR A 676 -19.04 15.21 25.14
N THR A 677 -17.99 14.48 25.54
CA THR A 677 -18.08 13.11 26.04
C THR A 677 -17.43 12.94 27.42
N THR A 678 -16.21 12.45 27.48
CA THR A 678 -15.48 12.17 28.71
C THR A 678 -13.98 12.46 28.56
N GLU A 679 -13.26 12.66 29.66
CA GLU A 679 -11.80 12.82 29.68
C GLU A 679 -11.04 11.63 29.05
N TRP A 680 -11.63 10.44 29.06
CA TRP A 680 -11.04 9.24 28.45
C TRP A 680 -10.94 9.30 26.94
N SER A 681 -11.68 10.19 26.27
CA SER A 681 -11.58 10.43 24.84
C SER A 681 -10.17 10.82 24.40
N LYS A 682 -9.41 11.51 25.25
CA LYS A 682 -8.01 11.84 25.03
C LYS A 682 -7.15 10.62 24.73
N VAL A 683 -7.41 9.50 25.40
CA VAL A 683 -6.66 8.24 25.20
C VAL A 683 -6.83 7.74 23.78
N TYR A 684 -8.07 7.79 23.24
CA TYR A 684 -8.32 7.39 21.85
C TYR A 684 -7.50 8.22 20.84
N PHE A 685 -7.52 9.55 20.97
CA PHE A 685 -6.78 10.45 20.08
C PHE A 685 -5.26 10.30 20.22
N VAL A 686 -4.75 10.11 21.43
CA VAL A 686 -3.32 9.87 21.69
C VAL A 686 -2.88 8.51 21.12
N CYS A 687 -3.68 7.45 21.27
CA CYS A 687 -3.40 6.15 20.68
C CYS A 687 -3.39 6.23 19.14
N TRP A 688 -4.33 6.97 18.55
CA TRP A 688 -4.36 7.19 17.12
C TRP A 688 -3.15 7.98 16.64
N TRP A 689 -2.87 9.12 17.26
CA TRP A 689 -1.69 9.93 16.93
C TRP A 689 -0.40 9.12 16.99
N PHE A 690 -0.21 8.37 18.07
CA PHE A 690 0.97 7.52 18.22
C PHE A 690 1.07 6.46 17.13
N THR A 691 0.00 5.75 16.86
CA THR A 691 -0.04 4.68 15.87
C THR A 691 0.14 5.23 14.44
N SER A 692 -0.55 6.31 14.09
CA SER A 692 -0.54 6.86 12.73
C SER A 692 0.69 7.72 12.47
N SER A 693 0.90 8.78 13.25
CA SER A 693 1.93 9.77 12.98
C SER A 693 3.32 9.29 13.41
N VAL A 694 3.45 8.73 14.62
CA VAL A 694 4.78 8.33 15.12
C VAL A 694 5.25 7.03 14.47
N MET A 695 4.39 6.01 14.34
CA MET A 695 4.82 4.73 13.77
C MET A 695 4.74 4.71 12.24
N TRP A 696 3.57 4.97 11.65
CA TRP A 696 3.37 4.75 10.22
C TRP A 696 4.05 5.78 9.34
N VAL A 697 4.02 7.07 9.69
CA VAL A 697 4.68 8.12 8.90
C VAL A 697 6.19 7.90 8.91
N ASN A 698 6.79 7.56 10.05
CA ASN A 698 8.22 7.30 10.13
C ASN A 698 8.63 6.02 9.39
N LEU A 699 7.79 4.99 9.40
CA LEU A 699 8.00 3.78 8.62
C LEU A 699 7.95 4.06 7.10
N PHE A 700 7.05 4.93 6.67
CA PHE A 700 6.96 5.39 5.29
C PHE A 700 8.21 6.19 4.88
N VAL A 701 8.65 7.12 5.72
CA VAL A 701 9.91 7.87 5.50
C VAL A 701 11.11 6.93 5.41
N ALA A 702 11.18 5.93 6.28
CA ALA A 702 12.23 4.92 6.26
C ALA A 702 12.29 4.17 4.91
N LEU A 703 11.14 3.79 4.37
CA LEU A 703 11.08 3.09 3.07
C LEU A 703 11.48 4.01 1.91
N ILE A 704 11.08 5.29 1.95
CA ILE A 704 11.51 6.29 0.95
C ILE A 704 13.02 6.44 0.96
N LEU A 705 13.60 6.64 2.14
CA LEU A 705 15.05 6.84 2.28
C LEU A 705 15.83 5.63 1.77
N GLU A 706 15.44 4.41 2.12
CA GLU A 706 16.11 3.20 1.66
C GLU A 706 16.06 3.05 0.13
N ASN A 707 14.88 3.27 -0.48
CA ASN A 707 14.74 3.23 -1.94
C ASN A 707 15.56 4.32 -2.65
N PHE A 708 15.55 5.53 -2.10
CA PHE A 708 16.29 6.66 -2.67
C PHE A 708 17.79 6.43 -2.56
N THR A 709 18.31 6.04 -1.40
CA THR A 709 19.74 5.81 -1.17
C THR A 709 20.25 4.72 -2.12
N TYR A 710 19.50 3.60 -2.25
CA TYR A 710 19.88 2.53 -3.17
C TYR A 710 19.98 3.00 -4.62
N LYS A 711 19.00 3.75 -5.13
CA LYS A 711 19.03 4.28 -6.50
C LYS A 711 20.12 5.33 -6.68
N TRP A 712 20.33 6.16 -5.69
CA TRP A 712 21.37 7.18 -5.71
C TRP A 712 22.76 6.55 -5.79
N ASP A 713 23.06 5.61 -4.89
CA ASP A 713 24.35 4.90 -4.87
C ASP A 713 24.59 4.16 -6.19
N ARG A 714 23.58 3.50 -6.72
CA ARG A 714 23.64 2.82 -7.99
C ARG A 714 23.86 3.79 -9.15
N SER A 715 23.27 4.99 -9.12
CA SER A 715 23.44 6.00 -10.16
C SER A 715 24.85 6.58 -10.21
N HIS A 716 25.61 6.51 -9.11
CA HIS A 716 26.96 7.05 -8.99
C HIS A 716 28.06 5.98 -9.15
N SER A 717 27.76 4.72 -8.89
CA SER A 717 28.75 3.63 -8.83
C SER A 717 29.11 2.99 -10.18
N CYS A 718 28.32 3.21 -11.24
CA CYS A 718 28.56 2.60 -12.56
C CYS A 718 28.86 3.61 -13.66
N SER A 719 29.75 3.27 -14.60
CA SER A 719 30.18 4.10 -15.74
C SER A 719 29.26 4.05 -16.99
N VAL A 720 28.11 3.39 -16.90
CA VAL A 720 27.16 3.23 -18.02
C VAL A 720 26.27 4.47 -18.17
N THR A 721 25.89 4.80 -19.39
CA THR A 721 25.10 5.99 -19.72
C THR A 721 23.85 6.14 -18.87
N ASP A 722 23.66 7.33 -18.31
CA ASP A 722 22.60 7.65 -17.31
C ASP A 722 21.17 7.32 -17.74
N VAL A 723 20.91 7.23 -19.04
CA VAL A 723 19.59 6.95 -19.61
C VAL A 723 19.20 5.47 -19.45
N GLU A 724 20.17 4.55 -19.51
CA GLU A 724 19.91 3.12 -19.34
C GLU A 724 19.62 2.76 -17.88
N ARG A 725 20.19 3.47 -16.94
CA ARG A 725 20.03 3.22 -15.49
C ARG A 725 18.63 3.52 -14.96
N ILE A 726 17.96 4.53 -15.52
CA ILE A 726 16.61 4.93 -15.13
C ILE A 726 15.57 3.88 -15.58
N ARG A 727 15.93 3.03 -16.54
CA ARG A 727 15.04 1.99 -17.11
C ARG A 727 14.90 0.72 -16.25
N TYR A 728 15.77 0.51 -15.25
CA TYR A 728 15.73 -0.69 -14.43
C TYR A 728 14.62 -0.61 -13.36
N GLU A 729 13.77 -1.62 -13.33
CA GLU A 729 12.80 -1.78 -12.24
C GLU A 729 13.52 -2.18 -10.95
N THR A 730 13.42 -1.33 -9.93
CA THR A 730 14.01 -1.62 -8.61
C THR A 730 13.01 -2.41 -7.77
N SER A 731 13.40 -3.59 -7.33
CA SER A 731 12.65 -4.37 -6.34
C SER A 731 13.39 -4.39 -5.01
N VAL A 732 12.67 -4.53 -3.89
CA VAL A 732 13.28 -4.66 -2.55
C VAL A 732 14.29 -5.82 -2.50
N GLN A 733 14.09 -6.84 -3.31
CA GLN A 733 14.98 -8.00 -3.38
C GLN A 733 16.35 -7.66 -3.98
N LEU A 734 16.35 -6.83 -5.01
CA LEU A 734 17.59 -6.37 -5.63
C LEU A 734 18.39 -5.43 -4.73
N MET A 735 17.70 -4.62 -3.91
CA MET A 735 18.35 -3.72 -2.95
C MET A 735 19.27 -4.44 -1.96
N PHE A 736 18.86 -5.62 -1.53
CA PHE A 736 19.57 -6.38 -0.50
C PHE A 736 20.34 -7.60 -1.06
N LYS A 737 20.42 -7.76 -2.40
CA LYS A 737 21.02 -8.95 -3.03
C LYS A 737 22.45 -9.23 -2.53
N GLU A 738 23.29 -8.21 -2.41
CA GLU A 738 24.67 -8.33 -1.97
C GLU A 738 24.83 -8.64 -0.46
N GLN A 739 23.80 -8.30 0.33
CA GLN A 739 23.81 -8.49 1.79
C GLN A 739 23.19 -9.84 2.22
N VAL A 740 22.52 -10.51 1.31
CA VAL A 740 21.81 -11.77 1.56
C VAL A 740 22.75 -12.95 1.35
N LYS A 741 22.76 -13.88 2.32
CA LYS A 741 23.49 -15.14 2.21
C LYS A 741 22.66 -16.16 1.44
N GLU A 742 23.22 -16.80 0.42
CA GLU A 742 22.58 -17.94 -0.22
C GLU A 742 22.52 -19.14 0.76
N PRO A 743 21.39 -19.89 0.75
CA PRO A 743 21.27 -21.08 1.58
C PRO A 743 22.26 -22.17 1.13
N THR A 744 22.80 -22.89 2.08
CA THR A 744 23.68 -24.03 1.78
C THR A 744 22.85 -25.21 1.26
N GLU A 745 23.50 -26.10 0.50
CA GLU A 745 22.83 -27.29 -0.05
C GLU A 745 22.28 -28.20 1.07
N GLU A 746 23.06 -28.35 2.16
CA GLU A 746 22.64 -29.14 3.33
C GLU A 746 21.37 -28.60 3.98
N GLU A 747 21.26 -27.27 4.11
CA GLU A 747 20.05 -26.61 4.64
C GLU A 747 18.84 -26.86 3.74
N LEU A 748 19.00 -26.78 2.42
CA LEU A 748 17.92 -27.04 1.45
C LEU A 748 17.46 -28.51 1.50
N LEU A 749 18.38 -29.44 1.56
CA LEU A 749 18.08 -30.87 1.67
C LEU A 749 17.39 -31.21 2.99
N CYS A 750 17.86 -30.66 4.10
CA CYS A 750 17.22 -30.82 5.41
C CYS A 750 15.77 -30.32 5.41
N GLN A 751 15.50 -29.17 4.78
CA GLN A 751 14.13 -28.64 4.64
C GLN A 751 13.25 -29.50 3.73
N LEU A 752 13.80 -30.08 2.66
CA LEU A 752 13.09 -30.99 1.77
C LEU A 752 12.75 -32.31 2.45
N GLN A 753 13.65 -32.86 3.28
CA GLN A 753 13.39 -34.08 4.06
C GLN A 753 12.25 -33.92 5.06
N GLN A 754 12.04 -32.71 5.56
CA GLN A 754 10.93 -32.38 6.47
C GLN A 754 9.57 -32.26 5.74
N HIS A 755 9.54 -32.29 4.39
CA HIS A 755 8.33 -32.18 3.61
C HIS A 755 7.51 -33.47 3.69
N ARG A 756 6.30 -33.42 4.26
CA ARG A 756 5.49 -34.62 4.57
C ARG A 756 4.85 -35.30 3.36
N HIS A 757 4.61 -34.56 2.29
CA HIS A 757 3.87 -35.07 1.12
C HIS A 757 4.78 -35.41 -0.05
N LEU A 758 6.05 -35.10 0.02
CA LEU A 758 7.02 -35.36 -1.02
C LEU A 758 7.79 -36.64 -0.69
N HIS A 759 7.41 -37.78 -1.28
CA HIS A 759 8.13 -39.03 -1.15
C HIS A 759 9.26 -39.07 -2.19
N LEU A 760 10.42 -38.60 -1.80
CA LEU A 760 11.63 -38.63 -2.62
C LEU A 760 12.38 -39.94 -2.38
N HIS A 761 12.75 -40.64 -3.44
CA HIS A 761 13.71 -41.74 -3.37
C HIS A 761 15.11 -41.14 -3.08
N TRP A 762 15.52 -41.17 -1.84
CA TRP A 762 16.87 -40.85 -1.44
C TRP A 762 17.74 -42.10 -1.74
N GLY A 763 18.52 -42.06 -2.84
CA GLY A 763 19.55 -43.08 -3.03
C GLY A 763 20.50 -43.03 -1.84
N HIS A 764 20.70 -44.16 -1.20
CA HIS A 764 21.67 -44.29 -0.14
C HIS A 764 23.04 -43.85 -0.68
N THR A 765 23.58 -42.73 -0.20
CA THR A 765 25.00 -42.39 -0.30
C THR A 765 25.75 -43.04 0.83
#